data_7c7fe975fd1036ccf5ef85e6f279a5d2
#
_entry.id   7c7fe975fd1036ccf5ef85e6f279a5d2
#
_cell.length_a   1.000
_cell.length_b   1.000
_cell.length_c   1.000
_cell.angle_alpha   90.00
_cell.angle_beta   90.00
_cell.angle_gamma   90.00
#
_symmetry.space_group_name_H-M   'P 1'
#
loop_
_entity.id
_entity.type
_entity.pdbx_description
1 polymer ?
#
loop_
_entity_poly.entity_id
_entity_poly.type
_entity_poly.pdbx_seq_one_letter_code
_entity_poly.pdbx_strand_id
1 'polypeptide(L)'
;MKRFVFPLAVAACLLAVVAQNTPVAAKDTWVSLRTKNFSMLGNASEKDIRRVAVKLEQFREVFTNLFPNTRFNSPVPTTVVVFKSDSSYGPFKPKPDVAGYFQPGPDVNYITLTTEVRGEQDPFSVIFHEYIHLLVENTFPNVPVWFNEGLAEYYSTFTISDDQKVVLGKPISSHVFLLRDSRMLPLRTLFEVDHKSPHYNESDKRGIFYAQSWALMHYFIIGREGRSEKLREFIGLLNSKVPMEEAFQKAFQMPFETMEKELRDYIKQSRYNILRGKFEGKFDDTVITATTLTEAEAQAYLGDLLLHSNRKDAYTYLEKALKLDPNLAMAHASLGMAYFREGQTKEARESLERAVTANSQNYLAHYYYAYALSRTGPDEAPTGVGYSSEVAAKMREHLQKAIALRPDFPEPYSLLAFVNLVTSTDIDETIVKLKRVLSTSPGQDDIRYMLGQLYLHKNELKTARELLEQVVKSNADEQTRRHAETLVAQIRTVEEQKTQAETRAASEPPAIVTVDMQTPKEEEQPQDPSRYLREVLRKPAAGETQLQGTLVKIDCDAKGIVFVVQTPAGLLRLKTASFETIDLTTYDPKVQGEISCGARTSVVVVCYTPNADKRLKIDGTLKSIEFVPADFKLKP
;
A
#
# COMPACT_ATOMS: atom_id res chain seq x y z
N MET A 1 -56.22 -61.38 68.71
CA MET A 1 -54.79 -61.17 68.37
C MET A 1 -54.49 -61.95 67.09
N LYS A 2 -54.55 -61.27 65.95
CA LYS A 2 -54.22 -61.90 64.67
C LYS A 2 -53.12 -61.02 64.04
N ARG A 3 -51.92 -61.59 63.84
CA ARG A 3 -50.77 -61.01 63.16
C ARG A 3 -51.03 -61.05 61.67
N PHE A 4 -50.98 -59.91 61.02
CA PHE A 4 -50.92 -59.83 59.57
C PHE A 4 -49.44 -59.63 59.12
N VAL A 5 -48.98 -60.55 58.30
CA VAL A 5 -47.69 -60.52 57.63
C VAL A 5 -47.91 -59.92 56.27
N PHE A 6 -47.17 -58.78 55.93
CA PHE A 6 -47.12 -58.20 54.59
C PHE A 6 -45.90 -58.75 53.85
N PRO A 7 -46.05 -59.20 52.63
CA PRO A 7 -44.88 -59.54 51.80
C PRO A 7 -44.28 -58.32 51.15
N LEU A 8 -42.93 -58.17 51.23
CA LEU A 8 -42.14 -57.23 50.52
C LEU A 8 -42.11 -57.57 49.01
N ALA A 9 -42.70 -56.73 48.15
CA ALA A 9 -42.49 -56.78 46.70
C ALA A 9 -41.25 -56.00 46.36
N VAL A 10 -40.21 -56.68 45.88
CA VAL A 10 -39.00 -56.06 45.31
C VAL A 10 -39.34 -55.54 43.89
N ALA A 11 -39.48 -54.22 43.72
CA ALA A 11 -39.61 -53.62 42.43
C ALA A 11 -38.19 -53.39 41.88
N ALA A 12 -37.76 -54.18 40.90
CA ALA A 12 -36.55 -53.94 40.11
C ALA A 12 -36.81 -52.81 39.15
N CYS A 13 -36.30 -51.61 39.45
CA CYS A 13 -36.20 -50.48 38.47
C CYS A 13 -35.14 -50.77 37.41
N LEU A 14 -35.56 -51.18 36.22
CA LEU A 14 -34.77 -51.16 35.00
C LEU A 14 -34.56 -49.68 34.58
N LEU A 15 -33.42 -49.09 34.94
CA LEU A 15 -32.95 -47.84 34.38
C LEU A 15 -32.51 -48.09 32.90
N ALA A 16 -33.42 -47.87 31.97
CA ALA A 16 -33.09 -47.77 30.57
C ALA A 16 -32.26 -46.49 30.38
N VAL A 17 -30.95 -46.63 30.28
CA VAL A 17 -30.05 -45.54 29.78
C VAL A 17 -30.38 -45.33 28.30
N VAL A 18 -31.27 -44.39 28.03
CA VAL A 18 -31.43 -43.85 26.69
C VAL A 18 -30.17 -43.04 26.41
N ALA A 19 -29.19 -43.64 25.73
CA ALA A 19 -28.10 -42.91 25.12
C ALA A 19 -28.74 -41.93 24.12
N GLN A 20 -28.86 -40.67 24.53
CA GLN A 20 -29.18 -39.60 23.62
C GLN A 20 -28.00 -39.52 22.65
N ASN A 21 -28.10 -40.19 21.51
CA ASN A 21 -27.30 -39.88 20.34
C ASN A 21 -27.70 -38.47 19.90
N THR A 22 -27.14 -37.45 20.54
CA THR A 22 -27.10 -36.14 19.95
C THR A 22 -26.36 -36.32 18.63
N PRO A 23 -26.97 -36.02 17.49
CA PRO A 23 -26.25 -36.07 16.22
C PRO A 23 -25.06 -35.14 16.37
N VAL A 24 -23.85 -35.69 16.36
CA VAL A 24 -22.64 -34.90 16.20
C VAL A 24 -22.86 -34.14 14.91
N ALA A 25 -23.05 -32.82 15.00
CA ALA A 25 -23.22 -31.99 13.83
C ALA A 25 -22.07 -32.34 12.88
N ALA A 26 -22.41 -32.82 11.69
CA ALA A 26 -21.41 -33.23 10.72
C ALA A 26 -20.49 -32.04 10.51
N LYS A 27 -19.20 -32.24 10.74
CA LYS A 27 -18.17 -31.25 10.60
C LYS A 27 -18.22 -30.70 9.16
N ASP A 28 -18.22 -29.40 9.01
CA ASP A 28 -18.27 -28.77 7.69
C ASP A 28 -17.10 -29.25 6.83
N THR A 29 -17.41 -29.75 5.64
CA THR A 29 -16.40 -30.07 4.63
C THR A 29 -16.05 -28.80 3.89
N TRP A 30 -14.79 -28.42 3.91
CA TRP A 30 -14.27 -27.29 3.17
C TRP A 30 -13.64 -27.77 1.87
N VAL A 31 -13.94 -27.06 0.77
CA VAL A 31 -13.43 -27.34 -0.56
C VAL A 31 -12.71 -26.13 -1.10
N SER A 32 -11.57 -26.33 -1.73
CA SER A 32 -10.87 -25.30 -2.50
C SER A 32 -10.83 -25.66 -3.97
N LEU A 33 -10.86 -24.64 -4.83
CA LEU A 33 -10.63 -24.76 -6.26
C LEU A 33 -9.98 -23.47 -6.78
N ARG A 34 -9.34 -23.56 -7.94
CA ARG A 34 -8.66 -22.41 -8.54
C ARG A 34 -9.11 -22.21 -9.96
N THR A 35 -9.43 -20.97 -10.29
CA THR A 35 -9.69 -20.51 -11.67
C THR A 35 -8.49 -19.71 -12.19
N LYS A 36 -8.63 -19.14 -13.37
CA LYS A 36 -7.59 -18.28 -13.96
C LYS A 36 -7.28 -17.05 -13.09
N ASN A 37 -8.33 -16.42 -12.53
CA ASN A 37 -8.18 -15.14 -11.81
C ASN A 37 -8.49 -15.23 -10.31
N PHE A 38 -9.08 -16.33 -9.82
CA PHE A 38 -9.57 -16.45 -8.44
C PHE A 38 -9.11 -17.74 -7.77
N SER A 39 -8.74 -17.62 -6.49
CA SER A 39 -8.61 -18.75 -5.57
C SER A 39 -9.91 -18.87 -4.78
N MET A 40 -10.62 -19.98 -4.90
CA MET A 40 -11.92 -20.20 -4.30
C MET A 40 -11.81 -21.17 -3.14
N LEU A 41 -12.50 -20.93 -2.04
CA LEU A 41 -12.68 -21.89 -0.96
C LEU A 41 -14.03 -21.68 -0.29
N GLY A 42 -14.54 -22.70 0.40
CA GLY A 42 -15.81 -22.57 1.10
C GLY A 42 -16.29 -23.85 1.75
N ASN A 43 -17.27 -23.70 2.64
CA ASN A 43 -18.07 -24.80 3.19
C ASN A 43 -19.42 -24.95 2.48
N ALA A 44 -19.65 -24.18 1.40
CA ALA A 44 -20.75 -24.41 0.46
C ALA A 44 -20.49 -25.69 -0.37
N SER A 45 -21.50 -26.18 -1.09
CA SER A 45 -21.31 -27.32 -1.97
C SER A 45 -20.29 -26.98 -3.07
N GLU A 46 -19.51 -27.95 -3.53
CA GLU A 46 -18.60 -27.77 -4.67
C GLU A 46 -19.30 -27.16 -5.88
N LYS A 47 -20.54 -27.60 -6.16
CA LYS A 47 -21.38 -27.06 -7.24
C LYS A 47 -21.64 -25.56 -7.07
N ASP A 48 -21.92 -25.12 -5.85
CA ASP A 48 -22.19 -23.71 -5.57
C ASP A 48 -20.92 -22.86 -5.69
N ILE A 49 -19.79 -23.36 -5.17
CA ILE A 49 -18.49 -22.69 -5.28
C ILE A 49 -18.09 -22.54 -6.77
N ARG A 50 -18.28 -23.59 -7.58
CA ARG A 50 -18.04 -23.53 -9.04
C ARG A 50 -18.95 -22.49 -9.72
N ARG A 51 -20.23 -22.45 -9.35
CA ARG A 51 -21.17 -21.47 -9.92
C ARG A 51 -20.75 -20.03 -9.60
N VAL A 52 -20.27 -19.77 -8.37
CA VAL A 52 -19.72 -18.45 -7.99
C VAL A 52 -18.48 -18.14 -8.82
N ALA A 53 -17.56 -19.09 -8.95
CA ALA A 53 -16.33 -18.94 -9.72
C ALA A 53 -16.61 -18.60 -11.19
N VAL A 54 -17.51 -19.35 -11.83
CA VAL A 54 -17.94 -19.10 -13.22
C VAL A 54 -18.54 -17.71 -13.37
N LYS A 55 -19.40 -17.28 -12.45
CA LYS A 55 -20.04 -15.96 -12.49
C LYS A 55 -19.01 -14.82 -12.37
N LEU A 56 -18.02 -14.94 -11.54
CA LEU A 56 -16.95 -13.96 -11.39
C LEU A 56 -16.05 -13.88 -12.63
N GLU A 57 -15.67 -15.03 -13.21
CA GLU A 57 -14.88 -15.06 -14.44
C GLU A 57 -15.66 -14.48 -15.64
N GLN A 58 -16.93 -14.82 -15.77
CA GLN A 58 -17.81 -14.27 -16.81
C GLN A 58 -17.98 -12.75 -16.67
N PHE A 59 -18.17 -12.26 -15.43
CA PHE A 59 -18.22 -10.83 -15.18
C PHE A 59 -16.94 -10.14 -15.66
N ARG A 60 -15.76 -10.67 -15.28
CA ARG A 60 -14.47 -10.14 -15.69
C ARG A 60 -14.29 -10.12 -17.21
N GLU A 61 -14.69 -11.18 -17.88
CA GLU A 61 -14.60 -11.27 -19.34
C GLU A 61 -15.50 -10.25 -20.03
N VAL A 62 -16.75 -10.13 -19.60
CA VAL A 62 -17.68 -9.12 -20.16
C VAL A 62 -17.15 -7.71 -19.93
N PHE A 63 -16.61 -7.43 -18.75
CA PHE A 63 -16.02 -6.12 -18.47
C PHE A 63 -14.83 -5.83 -19.40
N THR A 64 -13.90 -6.77 -19.55
CA THR A 64 -12.71 -6.59 -20.38
C THR A 64 -13.03 -6.42 -21.85
N ASN A 65 -14.09 -7.07 -22.34
CA ASN A 65 -14.54 -6.96 -23.74
C ASN A 65 -15.05 -5.57 -24.13
N LEU A 66 -15.49 -4.76 -23.17
CA LEU A 66 -15.88 -3.36 -23.43
C LEU A 66 -14.69 -2.42 -23.64
N PHE A 67 -13.50 -2.86 -23.29
CA PHE A 67 -12.25 -2.11 -23.45
C PHE A 67 -11.20 -2.96 -24.22
N PRO A 68 -11.44 -3.32 -25.48
CA PRO A 68 -10.67 -4.36 -26.20
C PRO A 68 -9.18 -4.03 -26.36
N ASN A 69 -8.80 -2.77 -26.24
CA ASN A 69 -7.41 -2.31 -26.34
C ASN A 69 -6.74 -2.12 -24.95
N THR A 70 -7.41 -2.48 -23.87
CA THR A 70 -6.94 -2.29 -22.51
C THR A 70 -6.82 -3.65 -21.82
N ARG A 71 -5.64 -3.92 -21.24
CA ARG A 71 -5.44 -5.12 -20.44
C ARG A 71 -5.68 -4.78 -18.99
N PHE A 72 -6.83 -5.21 -18.47
CA PHE A 72 -7.11 -5.10 -17.04
C PHE A 72 -6.35 -6.18 -16.28
N ASN A 73 -5.51 -5.76 -15.36
CA ASN A 73 -4.76 -6.64 -14.47
C ASN A 73 -5.23 -6.48 -13.03
N SER A 74 -5.17 -7.57 -12.29
CA SER A 74 -5.34 -7.61 -10.83
C SER A 74 -4.09 -8.27 -10.26
N PRO A 75 -3.01 -7.48 -10.03
CA PRO A 75 -1.73 -8.03 -9.61
C PRO A 75 -1.83 -8.67 -8.22
N VAL A 76 -2.65 -8.11 -7.33
CA VAL A 76 -2.94 -8.70 -6.02
C VAL A 76 -3.93 -9.85 -6.20
N PRO A 77 -3.60 -11.08 -5.73
CA PRO A 77 -4.47 -12.24 -5.84
C PRO A 77 -5.80 -12.03 -5.12
N THR A 78 -6.87 -12.58 -5.69
CA THR A 78 -8.19 -12.53 -5.08
C THR A 78 -8.61 -13.90 -4.59
N THR A 79 -8.84 -14.00 -3.29
CA THR A 79 -9.38 -15.20 -2.62
C THR A 79 -10.87 -15.02 -2.35
N VAL A 80 -11.68 -15.99 -2.77
CA VAL A 80 -13.13 -15.97 -2.61
C VAL A 80 -13.57 -17.03 -1.62
N VAL A 81 -14.24 -16.59 -0.55
CA VAL A 81 -14.74 -17.50 0.51
C VAL A 81 -16.26 -17.62 0.39
N VAL A 82 -16.75 -18.82 0.08
CA VAL A 82 -18.17 -19.11 -0.17
C VAL A 82 -18.77 -19.89 0.98
N PHE A 83 -19.66 -19.25 1.73
CA PHE A 83 -20.32 -19.85 2.87
C PHE A 83 -21.67 -20.49 2.48
N LYS A 84 -21.95 -21.69 3.02
CA LYS A 84 -23.18 -22.44 2.73
C LYS A 84 -24.46 -21.78 3.27
N SER A 85 -24.33 -20.98 4.35
CA SER A 85 -25.48 -20.39 5.04
C SER A 85 -25.11 -19.07 5.71
N ASP A 86 -26.12 -18.28 6.02
CA ASP A 86 -25.98 -17.03 6.76
C ASP A 86 -25.38 -17.25 8.16
N SER A 87 -25.76 -18.34 8.83
CA SER A 87 -25.21 -18.69 10.15
C SER A 87 -23.72 -19.06 10.09
N SER A 88 -23.27 -19.75 9.05
CA SER A 88 -21.84 -20.06 8.87
C SER A 88 -21.01 -18.85 8.46
N TYR A 89 -21.64 -17.88 7.80
CA TYR A 89 -21.02 -16.62 7.40
C TYR A 89 -20.98 -15.59 8.54
N GLY A 90 -21.96 -15.63 9.45
CA GLY A 90 -22.14 -14.64 10.53
C GLY A 90 -20.86 -14.19 11.24
N PRO A 91 -19.97 -15.10 11.70
CA PRO A 91 -18.71 -14.74 12.36
C PRO A 91 -17.76 -13.90 11.50
N PHE A 92 -17.88 -13.93 10.17
CA PHE A 92 -16.96 -13.30 9.22
C PHE A 92 -17.52 -12.05 8.55
N LYS A 93 -18.78 -11.71 8.80
CA LYS A 93 -19.43 -10.53 8.23
C LYS A 93 -18.88 -9.23 8.82
N PRO A 94 -18.73 -8.16 8.03
CA PRO A 94 -18.42 -6.82 8.55
C PRO A 94 -19.62 -6.19 9.29
N LYS A 95 -20.86 -6.54 8.86
CA LYS A 95 -22.14 -6.12 9.46
C LYS A 95 -23.16 -7.24 9.30
N PRO A 96 -24.16 -7.37 10.22
CA PRO A 96 -25.13 -8.48 10.20
C PRO A 96 -25.90 -8.65 8.89
N ASP A 97 -26.30 -7.54 8.25
CA ASP A 97 -27.17 -7.56 7.07
C ASP A 97 -26.45 -7.72 5.73
N VAL A 98 -25.12 -7.97 5.76
CA VAL A 98 -24.32 -8.13 4.56
C VAL A 98 -24.39 -9.56 4.06
N ALA A 99 -24.81 -9.73 2.79
CA ALA A 99 -24.83 -11.05 2.11
C ALA A 99 -23.50 -11.37 1.41
N GLY A 100 -22.69 -10.36 1.11
CA GLY A 100 -21.34 -10.49 0.55
C GLY A 100 -20.62 -9.17 0.61
N TYR A 101 -19.30 -9.19 0.65
CA TYR A 101 -18.46 -7.99 0.56
C TYR A 101 -17.11 -8.28 -0.09
N PHE A 102 -16.47 -7.24 -0.54
CA PHE A 102 -15.10 -7.23 -1.03
C PHE A 102 -14.21 -6.50 -0.02
N GLN A 103 -13.05 -7.09 0.27
CA GLN A 103 -12.03 -6.53 1.14
C GLN A 103 -10.74 -6.40 0.34
N PRO A 104 -10.37 -5.20 -0.14
CA PRO A 104 -9.06 -5.00 -0.76
C PRO A 104 -7.96 -5.15 0.28
N GLY A 105 -6.82 -5.68 -0.15
CA GLY A 105 -5.63 -5.82 0.66
C GLY A 105 -4.37 -5.56 -0.16
N PRO A 106 -3.25 -5.26 0.48
CA PRO A 106 -2.00 -5.01 -0.22
C PRO A 106 -1.40 -6.28 -0.84
N ASP A 107 -1.77 -7.45 -0.35
CA ASP A 107 -1.17 -8.75 -0.65
C ASP A 107 -2.18 -9.82 -1.05
N VAL A 108 -3.40 -9.74 -0.54
CA VAL A 108 -4.54 -10.58 -0.89
C VAL A 108 -5.81 -9.76 -0.85
N ASN A 109 -6.63 -9.85 -1.90
CA ASN A 109 -7.99 -9.36 -1.88
C ASN A 109 -8.93 -10.49 -1.43
N TYR A 110 -9.89 -10.19 -0.58
CA TYR A 110 -10.92 -11.14 -0.17
C TYR A 110 -12.29 -10.76 -0.74
N ILE A 111 -12.96 -11.74 -1.34
CA ILE A 111 -14.39 -11.71 -1.62
C ILE A 111 -15.04 -12.74 -0.69
N THR A 112 -16.05 -12.34 0.06
CA THR A 112 -16.80 -13.28 0.90
C THR A 112 -18.28 -13.16 0.61
N LEU A 113 -18.97 -14.28 0.54
CA LEU A 113 -20.41 -14.29 0.31
C LEU A 113 -21.06 -15.57 0.83
N THR A 114 -22.37 -15.51 1.05
CA THR A 114 -23.19 -16.69 1.32
C THR A 114 -24.00 -17.10 0.09
N THR A 115 -24.21 -18.40 -0.06
CA THR A 115 -25.12 -18.94 -1.09
C THR A 115 -26.59 -18.93 -0.64
N GLU A 116 -26.86 -18.67 0.65
CA GLU A 116 -28.21 -18.53 1.17
C GLU A 116 -28.72 -17.10 0.88
N VAL A 117 -29.51 -16.97 -0.18
CA VAL A 117 -30.13 -15.68 -0.56
C VAL A 117 -31.34 -15.42 0.31
N ARG A 118 -31.34 -14.33 1.07
CA ARG A 118 -32.50 -13.85 1.82
C ARG A 118 -32.94 -12.50 1.26
N GLY A 119 -34.16 -12.44 0.71
CA GLY A 119 -34.74 -11.22 0.14
C GLY A 119 -34.22 -10.86 -1.26
N GLU A 120 -34.31 -9.56 -1.61
CA GLU A 120 -33.93 -9.04 -2.91
C GLU A 120 -32.43 -8.69 -3.07
N GLN A 121 -31.63 -8.89 -2.03
CA GLN A 121 -30.19 -8.52 -2.07
C GLN A 121 -29.40 -9.55 -2.88
N ASP A 122 -28.93 -9.13 -4.04
CA ASP A 122 -27.93 -9.89 -4.79
C ASP A 122 -26.53 -9.57 -4.23
N PRO A 123 -25.83 -10.53 -3.58
CA PRO A 123 -24.50 -10.28 -3.04
C PRO A 123 -23.48 -9.90 -4.11
N PHE A 124 -23.74 -10.25 -5.36
CA PHE A 124 -22.84 -9.95 -6.47
C PHE A 124 -22.84 -8.47 -6.86
N SER A 125 -23.91 -7.72 -6.62
CA SER A 125 -23.94 -6.30 -6.99
C SER A 125 -22.84 -5.51 -6.30
N VAL A 126 -22.65 -5.68 -4.98
CA VAL A 126 -21.59 -5.04 -4.21
C VAL A 126 -20.22 -5.58 -4.63
N ILE A 127 -20.10 -6.91 -4.82
CA ILE A 127 -18.85 -7.54 -5.24
C ILE A 127 -18.39 -7.00 -6.60
N PHE A 128 -19.28 -6.86 -7.55
CA PHE A 128 -18.97 -6.32 -8.87
C PHE A 128 -18.59 -4.85 -8.82
N HIS A 129 -19.28 -4.06 -7.99
CA HIS A 129 -18.95 -2.65 -7.75
C HIS A 129 -17.48 -2.51 -7.30
N GLU A 130 -17.13 -3.15 -6.19
CA GLU A 130 -15.78 -3.07 -5.62
C GLU A 130 -14.70 -3.69 -6.55
N TYR A 131 -15.05 -4.77 -7.26
CA TYR A 131 -14.10 -5.39 -8.17
C TYR A 131 -13.80 -4.52 -9.40
N ILE A 132 -14.75 -3.67 -9.84
CA ILE A 132 -14.48 -2.66 -10.87
C ILE A 132 -13.46 -1.65 -10.39
N HIS A 133 -13.56 -1.14 -9.15
CA HIS A 133 -12.55 -0.24 -8.60
C HIS A 133 -11.15 -0.85 -8.68
N LEU A 134 -11.00 -2.09 -8.22
CA LEU A 134 -9.72 -2.80 -8.30
C LEU A 134 -9.16 -2.87 -9.73
N LEU A 135 -9.99 -3.23 -10.70
CA LEU A 135 -9.56 -3.36 -12.09
C LEU A 135 -9.19 -2.02 -12.71
N VAL A 136 -9.99 -0.99 -12.43
CA VAL A 136 -9.81 0.36 -12.98
C VAL A 136 -8.57 1.03 -12.39
N GLU A 137 -8.40 1.00 -11.08
CA GLU A 137 -7.27 1.62 -10.38
C GLU A 137 -5.91 1.01 -10.75
N ASN A 138 -5.86 -0.32 -10.91
CA ASN A 138 -4.64 -0.99 -11.37
C ASN A 138 -4.29 -0.71 -12.84
N THR A 139 -5.26 -0.26 -13.62
CA THR A 139 -5.11 -0.07 -15.08
C THR A 139 -4.88 1.38 -15.46
N PHE A 140 -5.55 2.30 -14.78
CA PHE A 140 -5.51 3.73 -15.10
C PHE A 140 -4.90 4.51 -13.92
N PRO A 141 -3.75 5.15 -14.09
CA PRO A 141 -3.07 5.85 -12.99
C PRO A 141 -3.79 7.11 -12.49
N ASN A 142 -4.67 7.71 -13.30
CA ASN A 142 -5.35 8.97 -13.00
C ASN A 142 -6.82 8.89 -13.41
N VAL A 143 -7.61 8.11 -12.67
CA VAL A 143 -9.04 7.97 -12.93
C VAL A 143 -9.83 9.02 -12.17
N PRO A 144 -10.65 9.87 -12.84
CA PRO A 144 -11.56 10.75 -12.15
C PRO A 144 -12.53 9.96 -11.25
N VAL A 145 -12.76 10.43 -10.03
CA VAL A 145 -13.59 9.70 -9.03
C VAL A 145 -15.00 9.44 -9.57
N TRP A 146 -15.61 10.44 -10.23
CA TRP A 146 -16.96 10.28 -10.82
C TRP A 146 -17.01 9.15 -11.88
N PHE A 147 -15.92 8.97 -12.65
CA PHE A 147 -15.85 7.91 -13.67
C PHE A 147 -15.70 6.54 -13.01
N ASN A 148 -14.82 6.42 -12.02
CA ASN A 148 -14.61 5.18 -11.29
C ASN A 148 -15.89 4.72 -10.59
N GLU A 149 -16.55 5.62 -9.84
CA GLU A 149 -17.82 5.32 -9.17
C GLU A 149 -18.95 5.04 -10.14
N GLY A 150 -19.10 5.87 -11.16
CA GLY A 150 -20.16 5.68 -12.16
C GLY A 150 -20.03 4.37 -12.94
N LEU A 151 -18.79 3.95 -13.22
CA LEU A 151 -18.52 2.66 -13.88
C LEU A 151 -18.84 1.49 -12.94
N ALA A 152 -18.41 1.59 -11.68
CA ALA A 152 -18.69 0.59 -10.65
C ALA A 152 -20.20 0.41 -10.43
N GLU A 153 -20.94 1.52 -10.30
CA GLU A 153 -22.41 1.50 -10.18
C GLU A 153 -23.09 0.92 -11.43
N TYR A 154 -22.61 1.25 -12.64
CA TYR A 154 -23.18 0.68 -13.88
C TYR A 154 -22.99 -0.83 -13.93
N TYR A 155 -21.78 -1.33 -13.61
CA TYR A 155 -21.47 -2.75 -13.64
C TYR A 155 -22.02 -3.53 -12.45
N SER A 156 -22.37 -2.89 -11.34
CA SER A 156 -23.07 -3.53 -10.22
C SER A 156 -24.40 -4.17 -10.64
N THR A 157 -24.99 -3.69 -11.76
CA THR A 157 -26.24 -4.20 -12.32
C THR A 157 -26.07 -5.44 -13.22
N PHE A 158 -24.85 -5.95 -13.37
CA PHE A 158 -24.58 -7.13 -14.18
C PHE A 158 -25.33 -8.35 -13.68
N THR A 159 -26.01 -9.04 -14.57
CA THR A 159 -26.59 -10.35 -14.30
C THR A 159 -26.34 -11.30 -15.45
N ILE A 160 -26.11 -12.56 -15.14
CA ILE A 160 -26.00 -13.65 -16.12
C ILE A 160 -26.86 -14.81 -15.65
N SER A 161 -27.63 -15.36 -16.57
CA SER A 161 -28.51 -16.53 -16.32
C SER A 161 -27.79 -17.82 -16.70
N ASP A 162 -28.37 -18.95 -16.26
CA ASP A 162 -27.82 -20.29 -16.52
C ASP A 162 -27.77 -20.62 -18.03
N ASP A 163 -28.64 -20.00 -18.86
CA ASP A 163 -28.60 -20.09 -20.30
C ASP A 163 -27.66 -19.05 -20.96
N GLN A 164 -26.76 -18.50 -20.18
CA GLN A 164 -25.70 -17.55 -20.56
C GLN A 164 -26.22 -16.23 -21.15
N LYS A 165 -27.45 -15.83 -20.83
CA LYS A 165 -27.95 -14.50 -21.18
C LYS A 165 -27.41 -13.46 -20.21
N VAL A 166 -26.69 -12.51 -20.76
CA VAL A 166 -26.14 -11.36 -20.06
C VAL A 166 -27.13 -10.20 -20.10
N VAL A 167 -27.33 -9.56 -18.96
CA VAL A 167 -28.02 -8.28 -18.84
C VAL A 167 -27.14 -7.32 -18.04
N LEU A 168 -26.95 -6.11 -18.57
CA LEU A 168 -26.14 -5.06 -17.96
C LEU A 168 -26.82 -3.70 -18.17
N GLY A 169 -26.63 -2.76 -17.24
CA GLY A 169 -27.18 -1.43 -17.31
C GLY A 169 -28.68 -1.40 -16.96
N LYS A 170 -29.13 -2.25 -16.02
CA LYS A 170 -30.46 -2.07 -15.43
C LYS A 170 -30.49 -0.75 -14.65
N PRO A 171 -31.59 0.01 -14.72
CA PRO A 171 -31.71 1.22 -13.92
C PRO A 171 -31.69 0.88 -12.42
N ILE A 172 -30.89 1.62 -11.66
CA ILE A 172 -30.88 1.55 -10.20
C ILE A 172 -32.01 2.45 -9.69
N SER A 173 -33.10 1.84 -9.27
CA SER A 173 -34.35 2.57 -8.92
C SER A 173 -34.13 3.66 -7.88
N SER A 174 -33.34 3.40 -6.83
CA SER A 174 -33.01 4.38 -5.80
C SER A 174 -32.31 5.62 -6.37
N HIS A 175 -31.37 5.42 -7.31
CA HIS A 175 -30.66 6.52 -7.99
C HIS A 175 -31.61 7.34 -8.87
N VAL A 176 -32.45 6.65 -9.65
CA VAL A 176 -33.44 7.33 -10.51
C VAL A 176 -34.41 8.18 -9.66
N PHE A 177 -34.95 7.63 -8.57
CA PHE A 177 -35.83 8.38 -7.69
C PHE A 177 -35.12 9.59 -7.05
N LEU A 178 -33.92 9.37 -6.52
CA LEU A 178 -33.13 10.44 -5.89
C LEU A 178 -32.86 11.58 -6.88
N LEU A 179 -32.44 11.27 -8.13
CA LEU A 179 -32.12 12.30 -9.13
C LEU A 179 -33.35 13.03 -9.69
N ARG A 180 -34.54 12.42 -9.63
CA ARG A 180 -35.79 13.09 -10.01
C ARG A 180 -36.25 14.09 -8.98
N ASP A 181 -36.03 13.78 -7.70
CA ASP A 181 -36.50 14.59 -6.56
C ASP A 181 -35.47 15.62 -6.08
N SER A 182 -34.21 15.49 -6.52
CA SER A 182 -33.12 16.33 -6.07
C SER A 182 -32.50 17.17 -7.19
N ARG A 183 -31.85 18.27 -6.79
CA ARG A 183 -31.05 19.06 -7.73
C ARG A 183 -29.72 18.35 -8.01
N MET A 184 -29.48 18.05 -9.26
CA MET A 184 -28.22 17.49 -9.74
C MET A 184 -27.07 18.49 -9.58
N LEU A 185 -25.86 17.98 -9.33
CA LEU A 185 -24.65 18.80 -9.32
C LEU A 185 -24.36 19.34 -10.73
N PRO A 186 -23.87 20.58 -10.86
CA PRO A 186 -23.26 21.03 -12.11
C PRO A 186 -22.16 20.07 -12.55
N LEU A 187 -22.02 19.78 -13.85
CA LEU A 187 -20.99 18.85 -14.34
C LEU A 187 -19.57 19.28 -13.96
N ARG A 188 -19.31 20.59 -13.95
CA ARG A 188 -18.03 21.11 -13.44
C ARG A 188 -17.75 20.63 -12.02
N THR A 189 -18.72 20.79 -11.12
CA THR A 189 -18.60 20.33 -9.73
C THR A 189 -18.45 18.80 -9.66
N LEU A 190 -19.25 18.04 -10.43
CA LEU A 190 -19.18 16.57 -10.46
C LEU A 190 -17.78 16.08 -10.86
N PHE A 191 -17.19 16.72 -11.89
CA PHE A 191 -15.90 16.32 -12.43
C PHE A 191 -14.71 16.73 -11.55
N GLU A 192 -14.89 17.75 -10.70
CA GLU A 192 -13.89 18.23 -9.75
C GLU A 192 -13.92 17.49 -8.40
N VAL A 193 -14.90 16.60 -8.18
CA VAL A 193 -14.97 15.78 -6.96
C VAL A 193 -13.74 14.88 -6.87
N ASP A 194 -13.04 14.98 -5.75
CA ASP A 194 -11.93 14.12 -5.36
C ASP A 194 -12.25 13.37 -4.05
N HIS A 195 -11.36 12.50 -3.60
CA HIS A 195 -11.52 11.73 -2.37
C HIS A 195 -11.57 12.57 -1.08
N LYS A 196 -11.24 13.88 -1.13
CA LYS A 196 -11.32 14.82 0.00
C LYS A 196 -12.58 15.68 -0.05
N SER A 197 -13.29 15.66 -1.16
CA SER A 197 -14.47 16.49 -1.39
C SER A 197 -15.63 16.12 -0.45
N PRO A 198 -16.39 17.11 0.05
CA PRO A 198 -17.59 16.86 0.84
C PRO A 198 -18.62 15.99 0.12
N HIS A 199 -18.73 16.13 -1.21
CA HIS A 199 -19.62 15.33 -2.04
C HIS A 199 -19.27 13.83 -2.07
N TYR A 200 -18.03 13.47 -1.71
CA TYR A 200 -17.59 12.08 -1.59
C TYR A 200 -17.70 11.55 -0.15
N ASN A 201 -17.39 12.39 0.85
CA ASN A 201 -17.21 11.97 2.24
C ASN A 201 -18.45 12.18 3.14
N GLU A 202 -19.31 13.17 2.85
CA GLU A 202 -20.49 13.45 3.66
C GLU A 202 -21.69 12.61 3.19
N SER A 203 -22.31 11.85 4.10
CA SER A 203 -23.39 10.89 3.80
C SER A 203 -24.55 11.52 3.01
N ASP A 204 -24.95 12.75 3.36
CA ASP A 204 -26.08 13.44 2.74
C ASP A 204 -25.80 13.89 1.28
N LYS A 205 -24.54 14.19 0.97
CA LYS A 205 -24.08 14.63 -0.36
C LYS A 205 -23.63 13.48 -1.23
N ARG A 206 -23.11 12.41 -0.63
CA ARG A 206 -22.57 11.24 -1.32
C ARG A 206 -23.62 10.56 -2.20
N GLY A 207 -24.86 10.44 -1.74
CA GLY A 207 -25.92 9.80 -2.51
C GLY A 207 -26.17 10.42 -3.89
N ILE A 208 -26.20 11.77 -3.97
CA ILE A 208 -26.35 12.50 -5.24
C ILE A 208 -25.14 12.30 -6.14
N PHE A 209 -23.93 12.33 -5.60
CA PHE A 209 -22.71 12.12 -6.38
C PHE A 209 -22.70 10.74 -7.04
N TYR A 210 -22.95 9.66 -6.29
CA TYR A 210 -23.01 8.29 -6.82
C TYR A 210 -24.13 8.10 -7.86
N ALA A 211 -25.34 8.60 -7.54
CA ALA A 211 -26.47 8.51 -8.45
C ALA A 211 -26.21 9.25 -9.77
N GLN A 212 -25.61 10.44 -9.72
CA GLN A 212 -25.32 11.24 -10.91
C GLN A 212 -24.17 10.66 -11.71
N SER A 213 -23.13 10.12 -11.06
CA SER A 213 -22.02 9.39 -11.70
C SER A 213 -22.55 8.16 -12.45
N TRP A 214 -23.43 7.36 -11.80
CA TRP A 214 -24.13 6.26 -12.47
C TRP A 214 -24.92 6.73 -13.67
N ALA A 215 -25.73 7.76 -13.53
CA ALA A 215 -26.60 8.26 -14.59
C ALA A 215 -25.81 8.72 -15.82
N LEU A 216 -24.68 9.42 -15.57
CA LEU A 216 -23.79 9.90 -16.62
C LEU A 216 -23.12 8.72 -17.37
N MET A 217 -22.62 7.73 -16.63
CA MET A 217 -22.04 6.53 -17.23
C MET A 217 -23.07 5.71 -18.00
N HIS A 218 -24.27 5.52 -17.44
CA HIS A 218 -25.36 4.84 -18.11
C HIS A 218 -25.77 5.56 -19.42
N TYR A 219 -25.84 6.89 -19.38
CA TYR A 219 -26.14 7.73 -20.53
C TYR A 219 -25.05 7.61 -21.61
N PHE A 220 -23.76 7.62 -21.22
CA PHE A 220 -22.65 7.51 -22.17
C PHE A 220 -22.54 6.12 -22.79
N ILE A 221 -22.77 5.05 -22.03
CA ILE A 221 -22.55 3.69 -22.52
C ILE A 221 -23.71 3.24 -23.41
N ILE A 222 -24.96 3.44 -22.98
CA ILE A 222 -26.13 2.88 -23.67
C ILE A 222 -27.31 3.87 -23.85
N GLY A 223 -27.22 5.06 -23.27
CA GLY A 223 -28.30 6.04 -23.29
C GLY A 223 -28.46 6.71 -24.66
N ARG A 224 -27.36 6.91 -25.38
CA ARG A 224 -27.38 7.57 -26.70
C ARG A 224 -26.25 7.04 -27.57
N GLU A 225 -26.56 6.72 -28.81
CA GLU A 225 -25.62 6.24 -29.81
C GLU A 225 -24.43 7.22 -30.00
N GLY A 226 -23.23 6.68 -30.18
CA GLY A 226 -21.99 7.43 -30.40
C GLY A 226 -21.40 8.10 -29.13
N ARG A 227 -22.06 8.03 -27.97
CA ARG A 227 -21.54 8.64 -26.72
C ARG A 227 -20.40 7.82 -26.10
N SER A 228 -20.39 6.51 -26.28
CA SER A 228 -19.33 5.65 -25.76
C SER A 228 -17.96 5.91 -26.40
N GLU A 229 -17.93 6.21 -27.70
CA GLU A 229 -16.72 6.62 -28.42
C GLU A 229 -16.19 7.96 -27.89
N LYS A 230 -17.10 8.93 -27.70
CA LYS A 230 -16.76 10.24 -27.15
C LYS A 230 -16.28 10.17 -25.69
N LEU A 231 -16.84 9.26 -24.89
CA LEU A 231 -16.34 8.98 -23.53
C LEU A 231 -14.90 8.45 -23.58
N ARG A 232 -14.59 7.51 -24.46
CA ARG A 232 -13.22 6.99 -24.63
C ARG A 232 -12.24 8.09 -25.05
N GLU A 233 -12.64 8.95 -25.99
CA GLU A 233 -11.86 10.11 -26.40
C GLU A 233 -11.61 11.06 -25.23
N PHE A 234 -12.65 11.39 -24.46
CA PHE A 234 -12.58 12.26 -23.29
C PHE A 234 -11.59 11.73 -22.23
N ILE A 235 -11.73 10.45 -21.86
CA ILE A 235 -10.81 9.81 -20.89
C ILE A 235 -9.36 9.76 -21.44
N GLY A 236 -9.20 9.50 -22.74
CA GLY A 236 -7.88 9.55 -23.40
C GLY A 236 -7.23 10.93 -23.33
N LEU A 237 -8.01 12.00 -23.54
CA LEU A 237 -7.55 13.39 -23.43
C LEU A 237 -7.17 13.74 -21.98
N LEU A 238 -7.96 13.33 -20.98
CA LEU A 238 -7.64 13.51 -19.56
C LEU A 238 -6.33 12.80 -19.19
N ASN A 239 -6.14 11.57 -19.63
CA ASN A 239 -4.89 10.82 -19.41
C ASN A 239 -3.69 11.50 -20.08
N SER A 240 -3.93 12.22 -21.19
CA SER A 240 -2.92 13.05 -21.88
C SER A 240 -2.74 14.44 -21.23
N LYS A 241 -3.34 14.66 -20.05
CA LYS A 241 -3.25 15.91 -19.25
C LYS A 241 -3.86 17.14 -19.93
N VAL A 242 -4.78 16.94 -20.85
CA VAL A 242 -5.59 18.05 -21.39
C VAL A 242 -6.53 18.53 -20.26
N PRO A 243 -6.63 19.84 -20.02
CA PRO A 243 -7.54 20.37 -19.00
C PRO A 243 -8.98 19.87 -19.19
N MET A 244 -9.66 19.58 -18.08
CA MET A 244 -10.99 18.93 -18.05
C MET A 244 -11.99 19.55 -19.04
N GLU A 245 -12.18 20.85 -18.98
CA GLU A 245 -13.15 21.57 -19.81
C GLU A 245 -12.78 21.52 -21.30
N GLU A 246 -11.50 21.67 -21.61
CA GLU A 246 -10.97 21.57 -22.97
C GLU A 246 -11.13 20.13 -23.52
N ALA A 247 -10.80 19.13 -22.69
CA ALA A 247 -10.97 17.72 -23.05
C ALA A 247 -12.44 17.39 -23.33
N PHE A 248 -13.35 17.87 -22.48
CA PHE A 248 -14.78 17.69 -22.65
C PHE A 248 -15.29 18.36 -23.96
N GLN A 249 -14.91 19.62 -24.17
CA GLN A 249 -15.29 20.36 -25.36
C GLN A 249 -14.78 19.68 -26.65
N LYS A 250 -13.54 19.17 -26.65
CA LYS A 250 -12.97 18.44 -27.79
C LYS A 250 -13.73 17.16 -28.08
N ALA A 251 -13.96 16.35 -27.05
CA ALA A 251 -14.60 15.04 -27.21
C ALA A 251 -16.10 15.14 -27.53
N PHE A 252 -16.85 15.96 -26.80
CA PHE A 252 -18.32 16.01 -26.92
C PHE A 252 -18.81 17.12 -27.84
N GLN A 253 -17.98 18.11 -28.18
CA GLN A 253 -18.30 19.25 -29.05
C GLN A 253 -19.52 20.05 -28.57
N MET A 254 -19.66 20.19 -27.24
CA MET A 254 -20.75 20.95 -26.60
C MET A 254 -20.31 21.45 -25.21
N PRO A 255 -20.93 22.53 -24.69
CA PRO A 255 -20.70 22.99 -23.32
C PRO A 255 -21.37 22.07 -22.29
N PHE A 256 -20.91 22.18 -21.02
CA PHE A 256 -21.43 21.38 -19.92
C PHE A 256 -22.95 21.54 -19.73
N GLU A 257 -23.46 22.76 -19.86
CA GLU A 257 -24.90 23.08 -19.67
C GLU A 257 -25.80 22.32 -20.64
N THR A 258 -25.33 22.08 -21.86
CA THR A 258 -26.07 21.27 -22.85
C THR A 258 -26.12 19.80 -22.42
N MET A 259 -24.98 19.25 -21.98
CA MET A 259 -24.91 17.87 -21.46
C MET A 259 -25.77 17.73 -20.18
N GLU A 260 -25.75 18.70 -19.27
CA GLU A 260 -26.57 18.71 -18.08
C GLU A 260 -28.06 18.66 -18.40
N LYS A 261 -28.48 19.42 -19.43
CA LYS A 261 -29.87 19.38 -19.92
C LYS A 261 -30.20 18.00 -20.49
N GLU A 262 -29.35 17.46 -21.35
CA GLU A 262 -29.54 16.13 -21.93
C GLU A 262 -29.65 15.05 -20.82
N LEU A 263 -28.80 15.13 -19.79
CA LEU A 263 -28.81 14.18 -18.66
C LEU A 263 -30.08 14.33 -17.81
N ARG A 264 -30.55 15.57 -17.53
CA ARG A 264 -31.83 15.79 -16.85
C ARG A 264 -33.02 15.23 -17.62
N ASP A 265 -33.04 15.41 -18.93
CA ASP A 265 -34.10 14.87 -19.79
C ASP A 265 -34.04 13.34 -19.84
N TYR A 266 -32.83 12.78 -19.82
CA TYR A 266 -32.61 11.34 -19.77
C TYR A 266 -33.15 10.70 -18.49
N ILE A 267 -32.92 11.32 -17.31
CA ILE A 267 -33.41 10.81 -16.03
C ILE A 267 -34.93 10.87 -15.90
N LYS A 268 -35.61 11.78 -16.60
CA LYS A 268 -37.07 11.87 -16.61
C LYS A 268 -37.76 10.78 -17.43
N GLN A 269 -37.02 10.03 -18.25
CA GLN A 269 -37.60 8.98 -19.10
C GLN A 269 -38.25 7.88 -18.25
N SER A 270 -39.36 7.34 -18.73
CA SER A 270 -40.04 6.19 -18.10
C SER A 270 -39.40 4.84 -18.44
N ARG A 271 -38.58 4.80 -19.48
CA ARG A 271 -37.91 3.58 -19.98
C ARG A 271 -36.44 3.85 -20.23
N TYR A 272 -35.61 2.93 -19.79
CA TYR A 272 -34.16 2.97 -19.99
C TYR A 272 -33.71 1.83 -20.87
N ASN A 273 -32.74 2.09 -21.72
CA ASN A 273 -32.06 1.04 -22.46
C ASN A 273 -31.34 0.11 -21.49
N ILE A 274 -31.26 -1.15 -21.82
CA ILE A 274 -30.42 -2.15 -21.13
C ILE A 274 -29.67 -2.94 -22.19
N LEU A 275 -28.44 -3.28 -21.91
CA LEU A 275 -27.65 -4.15 -22.76
C LEU A 275 -28.08 -5.59 -22.50
N ARG A 276 -28.43 -6.30 -23.58
CA ARG A 276 -28.74 -7.74 -23.55
C ARG A 276 -27.86 -8.43 -24.58
N GLY A 277 -27.25 -9.52 -24.19
CA GLY A 277 -26.42 -10.33 -25.05
C GLY A 277 -26.41 -11.78 -24.62
N LYS A 278 -25.76 -12.61 -25.41
CA LYS A 278 -25.43 -13.97 -25.01
C LYS A 278 -23.93 -14.03 -24.81
N PHE A 279 -23.52 -14.58 -23.70
CA PHE A 279 -22.11 -14.84 -23.45
C PHE A 279 -21.67 -16.01 -24.34
N GLU A 280 -20.75 -15.77 -25.25
CA GLU A 280 -20.23 -16.79 -26.16
C GLU A 280 -18.96 -17.46 -25.66
N GLY A 281 -18.38 -16.94 -24.59
CA GLY A 281 -17.19 -17.53 -23.93
C GLY A 281 -17.52 -18.92 -23.39
N LYS A 282 -16.71 -19.89 -23.72
CA LYS A 282 -16.77 -21.22 -23.10
C LYS A 282 -15.83 -21.18 -21.87
N PHE A 283 -16.39 -20.91 -20.71
CA PHE A 283 -15.69 -21.18 -19.48
C PHE A 283 -15.77 -22.69 -19.23
N ASP A 284 -14.67 -23.39 -19.46
CA ASP A 284 -14.60 -24.83 -19.21
C ASP A 284 -14.40 -25.07 -17.71
N ASP A 285 -15.50 -25.27 -17.00
CA ASP A 285 -15.51 -25.56 -15.58
C ASP A 285 -15.02 -26.98 -15.26
N THR A 286 -14.93 -27.86 -16.28
CA THR A 286 -14.48 -29.25 -16.09
C THR A 286 -12.97 -29.34 -15.85
N VAL A 287 -12.19 -28.32 -16.22
CA VAL A 287 -10.75 -28.27 -16.00
C VAL A 287 -10.39 -27.87 -14.55
N ILE A 288 -11.38 -27.34 -13.79
CA ILE A 288 -11.14 -26.90 -12.42
C ILE A 288 -11.09 -28.10 -11.49
N THR A 289 -9.90 -28.39 -10.94
CA THR A 289 -9.75 -29.43 -9.92
C THR A 289 -10.17 -28.90 -8.56
N ALA A 290 -11.11 -29.57 -7.91
CA ALA A 290 -11.48 -29.29 -6.54
C ALA A 290 -10.68 -30.17 -5.58
N THR A 291 -10.24 -29.60 -4.46
CA THR A 291 -9.50 -30.29 -3.41
C THR A 291 -10.20 -30.08 -2.08
N THR A 292 -10.41 -31.16 -1.33
CA THR A 292 -10.93 -31.05 0.04
C THR A 292 -9.84 -30.52 0.95
N LEU A 293 -10.13 -29.45 1.69
CA LEU A 293 -9.24 -28.89 2.67
C LEU A 293 -9.32 -29.68 3.99
N THR A 294 -8.18 -29.83 4.64
CA THR A 294 -8.13 -30.26 6.04
C THR A 294 -8.76 -29.20 6.96
N GLU A 295 -9.14 -29.58 8.17
CA GLU A 295 -9.62 -28.59 9.14
C GLU A 295 -8.56 -27.55 9.47
N ALA A 296 -7.29 -27.95 9.55
CA ALA A 296 -6.17 -27.03 9.79
C ALA A 296 -6.08 -25.96 8.70
N GLU A 297 -6.13 -26.36 7.44
CA GLU A 297 -6.11 -25.43 6.30
C GLU A 297 -7.33 -24.50 6.32
N ALA A 298 -8.53 -25.03 6.56
CA ALA A 298 -9.74 -24.21 6.65
C ALA A 298 -9.64 -23.16 7.76
N GLN A 299 -9.15 -23.54 8.95
CA GLN A 299 -8.93 -22.62 10.06
C GLN A 299 -7.87 -21.55 9.70
N ALA A 300 -6.80 -21.93 9.01
CA ALA A 300 -5.77 -20.99 8.57
C ALA A 300 -6.32 -19.95 7.59
N TYR A 301 -7.10 -20.36 6.59
CA TYR A 301 -7.75 -19.42 5.65
C TYR A 301 -8.74 -18.48 6.35
N LEU A 302 -9.52 -18.98 7.31
CA LEU A 302 -10.46 -18.15 8.07
C LEU A 302 -9.73 -17.17 8.98
N GLY A 303 -8.64 -17.60 9.61
CA GLY A 303 -7.77 -16.73 10.40
C GLY A 303 -7.12 -15.63 9.55
N ASP A 304 -6.65 -15.98 8.36
CA ASP A 304 -6.06 -15.03 7.41
C ASP A 304 -7.10 -13.99 6.93
N LEU A 305 -8.32 -14.42 6.59
CA LEU A 305 -9.44 -13.52 6.26
C LEU A 305 -9.72 -12.51 7.39
N LEU A 306 -9.79 -13.00 8.64
CA LEU A 306 -10.04 -12.15 9.81
C LEU A 306 -8.87 -11.18 10.07
N LEU A 307 -7.64 -11.63 9.84
CA LEU A 307 -6.45 -10.78 9.95
C LEU A 307 -6.48 -9.62 8.95
N HIS A 308 -6.85 -9.89 7.69
CA HIS A 308 -7.02 -8.86 6.65
C HIS A 308 -8.21 -7.92 6.93
N SER A 309 -9.18 -8.38 7.71
CA SER A 309 -10.28 -7.56 8.21
C SER A 309 -9.96 -6.82 9.52
N ASN A 310 -8.69 -6.81 9.96
CA ASN A 310 -8.19 -6.19 11.20
C ASN A 310 -8.91 -6.69 12.47
N ARG A 311 -9.29 -7.96 12.50
CA ARG A 311 -10.03 -8.58 13.61
C ARG A 311 -9.09 -9.38 14.51
N LYS A 312 -9.20 -9.14 15.82
CA LYS A 312 -8.36 -9.80 16.83
C LYS A 312 -8.65 -11.30 17.00
N ASP A 313 -9.85 -11.75 16.68
CA ASP A 313 -10.22 -13.17 16.72
C ASP A 313 -9.49 -14.01 15.65
N ALA A 314 -8.78 -13.40 14.70
CA ALA A 314 -7.87 -14.06 13.78
C ALA A 314 -6.90 -15.04 14.48
N TYR A 315 -6.32 -14.61 15.61
CA TYR A 315 -5.38 -15.43 16.37
C TYR A 315 -5.99 -16.76 16.81
N THR A 316 -7.25 -16.75 17.28
CA THR A 316 -7.95 -17.97 17.72
C THR A 316 -8.02 -19.01 16.61
N TYR A 317 -8.27 -18.58 15.37
CA TYR A 317 -8.33 -19.47 14.21
C TYR A 317 -6.95 -19.97 13.80
N LEU A 318 -5.95 -19.10 13.77
CA LEU A 318 -4.58 -19.45 13.40
C LEU A 318 -3.93 -20.39 14.43
N GLU A 319 -4.10 -20.14 15.73
CA GLU A 319 -3.64 -21.03 16.79
C GLU A 319 -4.34 -22.39 16.73
N LYS A 320 -5.65 -22.43 16.43
CA LYS A 320 -6.37 -23.67 16.23
C LYS A 320 -5.83 -24.44 15.03
N ALA A 321 -5.51 -23.76 13.94
CA ALA A 321 -4.88 -24.37 12.78
C ALA A 321 -3.54 -25.04 13.15
N LEU A 322 -2.68 -24.36 13.91
CA LEU A 322 -1.38 -24.90 14.34
C LEU A 322 -1.49 -25.97 15.43
N LYS A 323 -2.56 -26.00 16.21
CA LYS A 323 -2.84 -27.15 17.11
C LYS A 323 -3.20 -28.40 16.32
N LEU A 324 -3.83 -28.26 15.16
CA LEU A 324 -4.20 -29.37 14.28
C LEU A 324 -3.03 -29.79 13.38
N ASP A 325 -2.28 -28.86 12.86
CA ASP A 325 -1.07 -29.07 12.06
C ASP A 325 0.02 -28.05 12.45
N PRO A 326 0.96 -28.44 13.32
CA PRO A 326 2.03 -27.57 13.80
C PRO A 326 2.99 -27.07 12.70
N ASN A 327 2.99 -27.68 11.53
CA ASN A 327 3.86 -27.33 10.42
C ASN A 327 3.11 -26.62 9.27
N LEU A 328 1.87 -26.20 9.49
CA LEU A 328 1.08 -25.55 8.45
C LEU A 328 1.65 -24.18 8.07
N ALA A 329 2.34 -24.14 6.95
CA ALA A 329 3.07 -22.95 6.45
C ALA A 329 2.19 -21.71 6.36
N MET A 330 0.94 -21.84 5.88
CA MET A 330 0.02 -20.71 5.77
C MET A 330 -0.31 -20.10 7.13
N ALA A 331 -0.58 -20.92 8.16
CA ALA A 331 -0.89 -20.43 9.49
C ALA A 331 0.31 -19.71 10.12
N HIS A 332 1.52 -20.23 9.92
CA HIS A 332 2.75 -19.56 10.34
C HIS A 332 2.96 -18.23 9.59
N ALA A 333 2.70 -18.17 8.27
CA ALA A 333 2.82 -16.96 7.49
C ALA A 333 1.85 -15.86 7.99
N SER A 334 0.58 -16.22 8.18
CA SER A 334 -0.44 -15.27 8.67
C SER A 334 -0.17 -14.81 10.10
N LEU A 335 0.31 -15.72 11.00
CA LEU A 335 0.73 -15.31 12.35
C LEU A 335 1.95 -14.39 12.32
N GLY A 336 2.93 -14.70 11.48
CA GLY A 336 4.10 -13.85 11.34
C GLY A 336 3.72 -12.43 10.88
N MET A 337 2.78 -12.31 9.94
CA MET A 337 2.24 -11.01 9.53
C MET A 337 1.46 -10.32 10.67
N ALA A 338 0.69 -11.07 11.45
CA ALA A 338 -0.04 -10.55 12.61
C ALA A 338 0.91 -9.97 13.65
N TYR A 339 1.94 -10.71 14.04
CA TYR A 339 2.97 -10.26 14.97
C TYR A 339 3.71 -9.04 14.45
N PHE A 340 3.98 -9.01 13.14
CA PHE A 340 4.62 -7.85 12.52
C PHE A 340 3.76 -6.58 12.64
N ARG A 341 2.44 -6.66 12.37
CA ARG A 341 1.50 -5.54 12.53
C ARG A 341 1.41 -5.02 13.96
N GLU A 342 1.66 -5.89 14.95
CA GLU A 342 1.70 -5.54 16.38
C GLU A 342 3.08 -5.07 16.87
N GLY A 343 4.07 -4.96 15.98
CA GLY A 343 5.43 -4.56 16.32
C GLY A 343 6.27 -5.65 17.00
N GLN A 344 5.78 -6.89 17.05
CA GLN A 344 6.47 -8.05 17.64
C GLN A 344 7.43 -8.66 16.59
N THR A 345 8.51 -7.94 16.30
CA THR A 345 9.41 -8.25 15.16
C THR A 345 10.09 -9.60 15.30
N LYS A 346 10.46 -10.01 16.53
CA LYS A 346 11.12 -11.30 16.77
C LYS A 346 10.19 -12.48 16.50
N GLU A 347 8.99 -12.45 17.09
CA GLU A 347 7.96 -13.47 16.91
C GLU A 347 7.50 -13.56 15.45
N ALA A 348 7.42 -12.41 14.78
CA ALA A 348 7.14 -12.32 13.34
C ALA A 348 8.19 -13.09 12.52
N ARG A 349 9.48 -12.82 12.76
CA ARG A 349 10.58 -13.47 12.05
C ARG A 349 10.61 -14.98 12.28
N GLU A 350 10.49 -15.41 13.54
CA GLU A 350 10.46 -16.84 13.88
C GLU A 350 9.31 -17.59 13.20
N SER A 351 8.12 -17.00 13.19
CA SER A 351 6.94 -17.59 12.55
C SER A 351 7.11 -17.65 11.02
N LEU A 352 7.62 -16.59 10.40
CA LEU A 352 7.85 -16.53 8.96
C LEU A 352 8.97 -17.48 8.52
N GLU A 353 10.01 -17.65 9.33
CA GLU A 353 11.07 -18.62 9.06
C GLU A 353 10.53 -20.06 9.06
N ARG A 354 9.64 -20.39 10.00
CA ARG A 354 8.92 -21.67 10.00
C ARG A 354 8.05 -21.82 8.75
N ALA A 355 7.35 -20.76 8.34
CA ALA A 355 6.52 -20.78 7.14
C ALA A 355 7.33 -21.11 5.88
N VAL A 356 8.47 -20.43 5.64
CA VAL A 356 9.30 -20.65 4.45
C VAL A 356 10.01 -22.02 4.48
N THR A 357 10.31 -22.54 5.67
CA THR A 357 10.89 -23.87 5.85
C THR A 357 9.86 -24.97 5.61
N ALA A 358 8.62 -24.79 6.09
CA ALA A 358 7.56 -25.78 5.93
C ALA A 358 7.01 -25.84 4.49
N ASN A 359 6.93 -24.73 3.78
CA ASN A 359 6.47 -24.72 2.39
C ASN A 359 7.20 -23.70 1.53
N SER A 360 8.15 -24.19 0.77
CA SER A 360 8.93 -23.38 -0.17
C SER A 360 8.14 -22.89 -1.40
N GLN A 361 6.86 -23.24 -1.54
CA GLN A 361 5.98 -22.79 -2.63
C GLN A 361 4.99 -21.69 -2.20
N ASN A 362 5.05 -21.24 -0.96
CA ASN A 362 4.22 -20.13 -0.49
C ASN A 362 4.92 -18.78 -0.76
N TYR A 363 4.51 -18.08 -1.83
CA TYR A 363 5.11 -16.80 -2.24
C TYR A 363 4.93 -15.70 -1.18
N LEU A 364 3.81 -15.68 -0.44
CA LEU A 364 3.58 -14.70 0.64
C LEU A 364 4.52 -14.95 1.83
N ALA A 365 4.75 -16.21 2.22
CA ALA A 365 5.71 -16.52 3.27
C ALA A 365 7.11 -16.00 2.92
N HIS A 366 7.55 -16.17 1.67
CA HIS A 366 8.82 -15.65 1.19
C HIS A 366 8.87 -14.12 1.19
N TYR A 367 7.82 -13.47 0.69
CA TYR A 367 7.72 -12.01 0.70
C TYR A 367 7.76 -11.45 2.12
N TYR A 368 6.90 -11.94 3.02
CA TYR A 368 6.84 -11.45 4.40
C TYR A 368 8.11 -11.75 5.21
N TYR A 369 8.76 -12.87 4.95
CA TYR A 369 10.05 -13.16 5.60
C TYR A 369 11.11 -12.14 5.19
N ALA A 370 11.22 -11.84 3.92
CA ALA A 370 12.11 -10.78 3.43
C ALA A 370 11.72 -9.40 3.99
N TYR A 371 10.42 -9.12 4.09
CA TYR A 371 9.91 -7.88 4.66
C TYR A 371 10.24 -7.77 6.17
N ALA A 372 10.08 -8.84 6.94
CA ALA A 372 10.48 -8.87 8.34
C ALA A 372 11.99 -8.67 8.52
N LEU A 373 12.81 -9.27 7.65
CA LEU A 373 14.26 -9.03 7.63
C LEU A 373 14.60 -7.57 7.31
N SER A 374 13.80 -6.87 6.50
CA SER A 374 14.03 -5.46 6.17
C SER A 374 13.78 -4.51 7.36
N ARG A 375 13.12 -4.99 8.41
CA ARG A 375 12.78 -4.22 9.62
C ARG A 375 13.64 -4.60 10.83
N THR A 376 14.68 -5.42 10.63
CA THR A 376 15.65 -5.67 11.68
C THR A 376 16.39 -4.39 12.02
N GLY A 377 16.46 -4.07 13.32
CA GLY A 377 17.04 -2.82 13.80
C GLY A 377 18.55 -2.74 13.58
N PRO A 378 19.15 -1.57 13.84
CA PRO A 378 20.59 -1.31 13.67
C PRO A 378 21.51 -2.21 14.52
N ASP A 379 20.98 -2.91 15.52
CA ASP A 379 21.75 -3.86 16.35
C ASP A 379 22.28 -5.07 15.58
N GLU A 380 21.70 -5.39 14.42
CA GLU A 380 22.16 -6.46 13.51
C GLU A 380 22.92 -5.92 12.29
N ALA A 381 23.04 -4.59 12.12
CA ALA A 381 23.78 -3.95 11.03
C ALA A 381 25.09 -3.32 11.58
N PRO A 382 26.27 -3.85 11.27
CA PRO A 382 27.54 -3.37 11.83
C PRO A 382 27.92 -1.92 11.47
N THR A 383 27.18 -1.24 10.60
CA THR A 383 27.56 0.04 9.99
C THR A 383 26.45 1.11 9.95
N GLY A 384 25.42 1.02 10.79
CA GLY A 384 24.49 2.15 11.05
C GLY A 384 23.52 2.59 9.95
N VAL A 385 23.80 2.34 8.67
CA VAL A 385 22.89 2.62 7.54
C VAL A 385 23.01 1.49 6.53
N GLY A 386 22.02 0.61 6.48
CA GLY A 386 21.98 -0.49 5.53
C GLY A 386 21.85 -1.86 6.20
N TYR A 387 21.85 -2.89 5.36
CA TYR A 387 21.78 -4.28 5.79
C TYR A 387 23.18 -4.92 5.78
N SER A 388 23.44 -5.90 6.65
CA SER A 388 24.61 -6.75 6.46
C SER A 388 24.52 -7.47 5.11
N SER A 389 25.66 -7.78 4.50
CA SER A 389 25.68 -8.49 3.21
C SER A 389 24.90 -9.81 3.25
N GLU A 390 24.93 -10.50 4.39
CA GLU A 390 24.21 -11.75 4.61
C GLU A 390 22.69 -11.53 4.65
N VAL A 391 22.20 -10.54 5.39
CA VAL A 391 20.77 -10.21 5.47
C VAL A 391 20.26 -9.75 4.11
N ALA A 392 20.99 -8.88 3.42
CA ALA A 392 20.62 -8.44 2.07
C ALA A 392 20.57 -9.60 1.05
N ALA A 393 21.52 -10.54 1.11
CA ALA A 393 21.51 -11.73 0.27
C ALA A 393 20.28 -12.62 0.55
N LYS A 394 19.96 -12.86 1.82
CA LYS A 394 18.78 -13.62 2.25
C LYS A 394 17.49 -12.97 1.77
N MET A 395 17.37 -11.65 1.92
CA MET A 395 16.22 -10.90 1.42
C MET A 395 16.07 -11.06 -0.10
N ARG A 396 17.14 -10.90 -0.88
CA ARG A 396 17.10 -11.07 -2.34
C ARG A 396 16.68 -12.49 -2.73
N GLU A 397 17.23 -13.52 -2.09
CA GLU A 397 16.86 -14.92 -2.34
C GLU A 397 15.35 -15.13 -2.19
N HIS A 398 14.78 -14.71 -1.05
CA HIS A 398 13.37 -14.90 -0.78
C HIS A 398 12.47 -14.03 -1.68
N LEU A 399 12.87 -12.79 -1.99
CA LEU A 399 12.13 -11.92 -2.91
C LEU A 399 12.14 -12.47 -4.34
N GLN A 400 13.27 -12.96 -4.82
CA GLN A 400 13.35 -13.61 -6.13
C GLN A 400 12.50 -14.87 -6.20
N LYS A 401 12.43 -15.64 -5.11
CA LYS A 401 11.59 -16.83 -5.00
C LYS A 401 10.09 -16.45 -4.99
N ALA A 402 9.71 -15.41 -4.27
CA ALA A 402 8.35 -14.88 -4.30
C ALA A 402 7.95 -14.42 -5.72
N ILE A 403 8.83 -13.71 -6.41
CA ILE A 403 8.66 -13.27 -7.81
C ILE A 403 8.54 -14.47 -8.77
N ALA A 404 9.36 -15.50 -8.60
CA ALA A 404 9.30 -16.71 -9.44
C ALA A 404 7.98 -17.46 -9.26
N LEU A 405 7.47 -17.53 -8.02
CA LEU A 405 6.20 -18.18 -7.68
C LEU A 405 4.98 -17.37 -8.14
N ARG A 406 5.07 -16.04 -8.10
CA ARG A 406 4.00 -15.11 -8.48
C ARG A 406 4.53 -13.87 -9.21
N PRO A 407 4.81 -13.97 -10.53
CA PRO A 407 5.47 -12.91 -11.29
C PRO A 407 4.67 -11.61 -11.47
N ASP A 408 3.36 -11.65 -11.27
CA ASP A 408 2.43 -10.53 -11.36
C ASP A 408 2.18 -9.81 -10.02
N PHE A 409 2.70 -10.32 -8.90
CA PHE A 409 2.58 -9.69 -7.59
C PHE A 409 3.64 -8.59 -7.41
N PRO A 410 3.27 -7.30 -7.24
CA PRO A 410 4.21 -6.18 -7.34
C PRO A 410 5.08 -5.95 -6.10
N GLU A 411 4.61 -6.28 -4.90
CA GLU A 411 5.27 -5.94 -3.64
C GLU A 411 6.69 -6.50 -3.50
N PRO A 412 6.99 -7.76 -3.91
CA PRO A 412 8.36 -8.26 -3.88
C PRO A 412 9.31 -7.47 -4.79
N TYR A 413 8.81 -6.89 -5.89
CA TYR A 413 9.63 -6.05 -6.77
C TYR A 413 9.97 -4.72 -6.12
N SER A 414 9.01 -4.07 -5.44
CA SER A 414 9.26 -2.84 -4.69
C SER A 414 10.29 -3.05 -3.59
N LEU A 415 10.14 -4.11 -2.80
CA LEU A 415 11.08 -4.41 -1.72
C LEU A 415 12.47 -4.82 -2.26
N LEU A 416 12.52 -5.59 -3.36
CA LEU A 416 13.79 -5.93 -4.02
C LEU A 416 14.49 -4.68 -4.54
N ALA A 417 13.74 -3.75 -5.14
CA ALA A 417 14.27 -2.47 -5.60
C ALA A 417 14.84 -1.65 -4.45
N PHE A 418 14.14 -1.61 -3.30
CA PHE A 418 14.63 -0.94 -2.11
C PHE A 418 15.93 -1.56 -1.58
N VAL A 419 16.00 -2.90 -1.45
CA VAL A 419 17.22 -3.60 -1.00
C VAL A 419 18.38 -3.32 -1.95
N ASN A 420 18.14 -3.39 -3.27
CA ASN A 420 19.17 -3.16 -4.27
C ASN A 420 19.62 -1.69 -4.32
N LEU A 421 18.70 -0.75 -4.09
CA LEU A 421 19.02 0.68 -3.97
C LEU A 421 19.94 0.95 -2.77
N VAL A 422 19.57 0.46 -1.58
CA VAL A 422 20.35 0.66 -0.34
C VAL A 422 21.73 0.02 -0.42
N THR A 423 21.84 -1.12 -1.10
CA THR A 423 23.12 -1.84 -1.27
C THR A 423 23.85 -1.48 -2.55
N SER A 424 23.31 -0.59 -3.38
CA SER A 424 23.84 -0.20 -4.70
C SER A 424 24.15 -1.41 -5.61
N THR A 425 23.28 -2.43 -5.58
CA THR A 425 23.46 -3.70 -6.29
C THR A 425 22.37 -3.86 -7.37
N ASP A 426 22.73 -4.40 -8.54
CA ASP A 426 21.81 -4.81 -9.62
C ASP A 426 20.79 -3.72 -10.04
N ILE A 427 21.19 -2.45 -10.00
CA ILE A 427 20.30 -1.29 -10.25
C ILE A 427 19.66 -1.38 -11.65
N ASP A 428 20.45 -1.64 -12.70
CA ASP A 428 19.95 -1.69 -14.07
C ASP A 428 18.98 -2.85 -14.31
N GLU A 429 19.28 -4.02 -13.78
CA GLU A 429 18.39 -5.18 -13.86
C GLU A 429 17.08 -4.93 -13.13
N THR A 430 17.16 -4.26 -11.98
CA THR A 430 15.98 -3.88 -11.19
C THR A 430 15.10 -2.90 -11.96
N ILE A 431 15.67 -1.88 -12.61
CA ILE A 431 14.95 -0.94 -13.47
C ILE A 431 14.18 -1.70 -14.57
N VAL A 432 14.82 -2.67 -15.22
CA VAL A 432 14.15 -3.50 -16.27
C VAL A 432 12.96 -4.25 -15.69
N LYS A 433 13.11 -4.87 -14.51
CA LYS A 433 12.02 -5.60 -13.83
C LYS A 433 10.86 -4.68 -13.48
N LEU A 434 11.13 -3.50 -12.89
CA LEU A 434 10.08 -2.54 -12.53
C LEU A 434 9.34 -1.98 -13.75
N LYS A 435 10.05 -1.68 -14.84
CA LYS A 435 9.43 -1.25 -16.11
C LYS A 435 8.49 -2.32 -16.66
N ARG A 436 8.86 -3.59 -16.57
CA ARG A 436 8.00 -4.70 -16.99
C ARG A 436 6.72 -4.76 -16.15
N VAL A 437 6.79 -4.60 -14.83
CA VAL A 437 5.61 -4.54 -13.95
C VAL A 437 4.71 -3.38 -14.36
N LEU A 438 5.26 -2.16 -14.54
CA LEU A 438 4.47 -0.99 -14.96
C LEU A 438 3.86 -1.13 -16.36
N SER A 439 4.47 -1.91 -17.26
CA SER A 439 3.88 -2.17 -18.59
C SER A 439 2.63 -3.03 -18.54
N THR A 440 2.47 -3.86 -17.52
CA THR A 440 1.30 -4.73 -17.32
C THR A 440 0.31 -4.16 -16.31
N SER A 441 0.77 -3.32 -15.39
CA SER A 441 0.00 -2.72 -14.30
C SER A 441 0.40 -1.25 -14.10
N PRO A 442 0.01 -0.35 -15.02
CA PRO A 442 0.47 1.04 -15.00
C PRO A 442 -0.04 1.86 -13.81
N GLY A 443 -1.06 1.38 -13.07
CA GLY A 443 -1.57 2.01 -11.86
C GLY A 443 -0.73 1.77 -10.60
N GLN A 444 0.40 1.05 -10.68
CA GLN A 444 1.26 0.74 -9.52
C GLN A 444 2.17 1.92 -9.17
N ASP A 445 1.68 2.81 -8.31
CA ASP A 445 2.38 4.04 -7.94
C ASP A 445 3.63 3.78 -7.09
N ASP A 446 3.62 2.77 -6.22
CA ASP A 446 4.80 2.37 -5.44
C ASP A 446 5.95 1.88 -6.33
N ILE A 447 5.63 1.10 -7.36
CA ILE A 447 6.61 0.67 -8.38
C ILE A 447 7.17 1.88 -9.14
N ARG A 448 6.30 2.84 -9.49
CA ARG A 448 6.71 4.07 -10.19
C ARG A 448 7.60 4.95 -9.30
N TYR A 449 7.25 5.06 -8.03
CA TYR A 449 8.05 5.76 -7.03
C TYR A 449 9.44 5.14 -6.88
N MET A 450 9.53 3.81 -6.70
CA MET A 450 10.80 3.10 -6.61
C MET A 450 11.65 3.25 -7.88
N LEU A 451 11.02 3.22 -9.05
CA LEU A 451 11.71 3.45 -10.32
C LEU A 451 12.28 4.88 -10.40
N GLY A 452 11.54 5.88 -9.91
CA GLY A 452 12.02 7.25 -9.78
C GLY A 452 13.25 7.37 -8.87
N GLN A 453 13.27 6.68 -7.73
CA GLN A 453 14.41 6.64 -6.82
C GLN A 453 15.65 5.96 -7.45
N LEU A 454 15.47 4.86 -8.21
CA LEU A 454 16.56 4.20 -8.91
C LEU A 454 17.18 5.10 -9.98
N TYR A 455 16.39 5.86 -10.73
CA TYR A 455 16.90 6.84 -11.68
C TYR A 455 17.59 8.02 -10.99
N LEU A 456 17.08 8.45 -9.83
CA LEU A 456 17.76 9.47 -9.01
C LEU A 456 19.14 8.97 -8.55
N HIS A 457 19.23 7.72 -8.08
CA HIS A 457 20.51 7.08 -7.71
C HIS A 457 21.50 7.05 -8.88
N LYS A 458 21.02 6.84 -10.11
CA LYS A 458 21.84 6.92 -11.35
C LYS A 458 22.16 8.33 -11.80
N ASN A 459 21.73 9.36 -11.08
CA ASN A 459 21.84 10.76 -11.48
C ASN A 459 21.12 11.11 -12.80
N GLU A 460 20.11 10.32 -13.19
CA GLU A 460 19.24 10.57 -14.33
C GLU A 460 18.05 11.46 -13.91
N LEU A 461 18.37 12.70 -13.51
CA LEU A 461 17.46 13.63 -12.82
C LEU A 461 16.16 13.87 -13.57
N LYS A 462 16.23 14.09 -14.90
CA LYS A 462 15.04 14.34 -15.73
C LYS A 462 14.05 13.17 -15.69
N THR A 463 14.53 11.95 -15.91
CA THR A 463 13.70 10.74 -15.90
C THR A 463 13.11 10.50 -14.51
N ALA A 464 13.92 10.66 -13.46
CA ALA A 464 13.47 10.56 -12.08
C ALA A 464 12.34 11.55 -11.78
N ARG A 465 12.51 12.81 -12.13
CA ARG A 465 11.51 13.87 -11.92
C ARG A 465 10.20 13.56 -12.65
N GLU A 466 10.26 13.15 -13.92
CA GLU A 466 9.07 12.82 -14.71
C GLU A 466 8.25 11.68 -14.09
N LEU A 467 8.90 10.64 -13.55
CA LEU A 467 8.25 9.52 -12.87
C LEU A 467 7.64 9.96 -11.53
N LEU A 468 8.40 10.69 -10.71
CA LEU A 468 7.93 11.15 -9.40
C LEU A 468 6.80 12.18 -9.52
N GLU A 469 6.81 13.07 -10.52
CA GLU A 469 5.69 13.97 -10.80
C GLU A 469 4.41 13.23 -11.22
N GLN A 470 4.52 12.04 -11.83
CA GLN A 470 3.36 11.19 -12.08
C GLN A 470 2.78 10.65 -10.79
N VAL A 471 3.62 10.23 -9.82
CA VAL A 471 3.18 9.80 -8.48
C VAL A 471 2.50 10.93 -7.72
N VAL A 472 3.07 12.15 -7.76
CA VAL A 472 2.46 13.34 -7.12
C VAL A 472 1.05 13.62 -7.64
N LYS A 473 0.80 13.33 -8.92
CA LYS A 473 -0.49 13.59 -9.60
C LYS A 473 -1.45 12.41 -9.59
N SER A 474 -1.02 11.25 -9.12
CA SER A 474 -1.84 10.04 -9.04
C SER A 474 -2.64 9.97 -7.74
N ASN A 475 -3.44 8.91 -7.62
CA ASN A 475 -4.16 8.57 -6.40
C ASN A 475 -3.30 7.76 -5.39
N ALA A 476 -1.97 7.89 -5.48
CA ALA A 476 -1.06 7.28 -4.52
C ALA A 476 -1.44 7.67 -3.08
N ASP A 477 -1.14 6.79 -2.13
CA ASP A 477 -1.33 7.10 -0.73
C ASP A 477 -0.62 8.41 -0.32
N GLU A 478 -1.11 9.05 0.73
CA GLU A 478 -0.63 10.37 1.12
C GLU A 478 0.87 10.40 1.47
N GLN A 479 1.39 9.32 2.04
CA GLN A 479 2.79 9.22 2.43
C GLN A 479 3.70 9.11 1.19
N THR A 480 3.40 8.19 0.29
CA THR A 480 4.13 8.01 -0.98
C THR A 480 4.11 9.29 -1.81
N ARG A 481 2.96 9.97 -1.88
CA ARG A 481 2.84 11.25 -2.58
C ARG A 481 3.71 12.35 -1.96
N ARG A 482 3.69 12.53 -0.63
CA ARG A 482 4.55 13.53 0.05
C ARG A 482 6.03 13.26 -0.14
N HIS A 483 6.45 11.99 -0.08
CA HIS A 483 7.84 11.64 -0.35
C HIS A 483 8.22 11.97 -1.79
N ALA A 484 7.35 11.68 -2.77
CA ALA A 484 7.59 12.04 -4.16
C ALA A 484 7.66 13.57 -4.36
N GLU A 485 6.79 14.37 -3.72
CA GLU A 485 6.84 15.83 -3.72
C GLU A 485 8.19 16.36 -3.20
N THR A 486 8.67 15.79 -2.10
CA THR A 486 9.97 16.15 -1.51
C THR A 486 11.12 15.88 -2.47
N LEU A 487 11.16 14.69 -3.10
CA LEU A 487 12.19 14.33 -4.06
C LEU A 487 12.14 15.21 -5.32
N VAL A 488 10.94 15.52 -5.84
CA VAL A 488 10.76 16.43 -6.97
C VAL A 488 11.32 17.84 -6.66
N ALA A 489 11.05 18.36 -5.46
CA ALA A 489 11.59 19.65 -5.02
C ALA A 489 13.12 19.64 -4.94
N GLN A 490 13.71 18.57 -4.37
CA GLN A 490 15.16 18.39 -4.31
C GLN A 490 15.79 18.34 -5.72
N ILE A 491 15.20 17.54 -6.62
CA ILE A 491 15.69 17.44 -8.00
C ILE A 491 15.67 18.80 -8.69
N ARG A 492 14.59 19.57 -8.57
CA ARG A 492 14.49 20.92 -9.16
C ARG A 492 15.57 21.86 -8.65
N THR A 493 15.84 21.85 -7.34
CA THR A 493 16.92 22.65 -6.76
C THR A 493 18.28 22.29 -7.36
N VAL A 494 18.58 20.99 -7.54
CA VAL A 494 19.84 20.54 -8.15
C VAL A 494 19.91 20.92 -9.63
N GLU A 495 18.82 20.79 -10.40
CA GLU A 495 18.75 21.21 -11.81
C GLU A 495 18.97 22.72 -11.96
N GLU A 496 18.36 23.54 -11.09
CA GLU A 496 18.54 24.99 -11.07
C GLU A 496 19.98 25.40 -10.75
N GLN A 497 20.59 24.78 -9.73
CA GLN A 497 21.99 25.03 -9.37
C GLN A 497 22.93 24.66 -10.52
N LYS A 498 22.69 23.53 -11.19
CA LYS A 498 23.47 23.12 -12.35
C LYS A 498 23.36 24.11 -13.51
N THR A 499 22.14 24.54 -13.82
CA THR A 499 21.90 25.55 -14.88
C THR A 499 22.57 26.89 -14.56
N GLN A 500 22.50 27.33 -13.29
CA GLN A 500 23.18 28.56 -12.84
C GLN A 500 24.70 28.42 -12.95
N ALA A 501 25.28 27.28 -12.57
CA ALA A 501 26.71 27.03 -12.70
C ALA A 501 27.16 26.98 -14.16
N GLU A 502 26.40 26.36 -15.06
CA GLU A 502 26.66 26.33 -16.50
C GLU A 502 26.55 27.71 -17.12
N THR A 503 25.54 28.50 -16.72
CA THR A 503 25.37 29.88 -17.21
C THR A 503 26.51 30.78 -16.73
N ARG A 504 26.95 30.58 -15.47
CA ARG A 504 28.10 31.34 -14.92
C ARG A 504 29.41 30.98 -15.63
N ALA A 505 29.65 29.70 -15.89
CA ALA A 505 30.81 29.22 -16.63
C ALA A 505 30.81 29.72 -18.09
N ALA A 506 29.63 29.83 -18.71
CA ALA A 506 29.48 30.36 -20.06
C ALA A 506 29.62 31.90 -20.14
N SER A 507 29.38 32.60 -19.03
CA SER A 507 29.48 34.07 -18.96
C SER A 507 30.86 34.59 -18.53
N GLU A 508 31.74 33.72 -18.00
CA GLU A 508 33.13 34.09 -17.72
C GLU A 508 33.92 34.17 -19.04
N PRO A 509 34.52 35.32 -19.40
CA PRO A 509 35.38 35.39 -20.58
C PRO A 509 36.56 34.42 -20.38
N PRO A 510 37.06 33.79 -21.46
CA PRO A 510 38.21 32.90 -21.37
C PRO A 510 39.35 33.61 -20.69
N ALA A 511 39.77 33.13 -19.53
CA ALA A 511 40.95 33.65 -18.86
C ALA A 511 42.14 33.51 -19.80
N ILE A 512 42.71 34.66 -20.24
CA ILE A 512 43.97 34.67 -20.97
C ILE A 512 45.03 34.28 -19.97
N VAL A 513 45.37 32.98 -19.95
CA VAL A 513 46.54 32.49 -19.21
C VAL A 513 47.76 32.82 -20.02
N THR A 514 48.44 33.92 -19.67
CA THR A 514 49.81 34.18 -20.13
C THR A 514 50.71 33.13 -19.49
N VAL A 515 51.10 32.14 -20.28
CA VAL A 515 52.11 31.15 -19.86
C VAL A 515 53.47 31.85 -19.96
N ASP A 516 54.00 32.28 -18.85
CA ASP A 516 55.37 32.76 -18.73
C ASP A 516 56.31 31.53 -18.70
N MET A 517 57.03 31.32 -19.80
CA MET A 517 57.94 30.19 -19.95
C MET A 517 59.28 30.47 -19.27
N GLN A 518 59.32 30.61 -17.94
CA GLN A 518 60.58 30.51 -17.20
C GLN A 518 60.38 30.04 -15.76
N THR A 519 61.02 28.93 -15.52
CA THR A 519 61.52 28.29 -14.29
C THR A 519 60.68 27.11 -13.71
N PRO A 520 61.38 26.03 -13.40
CA PRO A 520 60.77 24.81 -12.93
C PRO A 520 60.67 24.73 -11.41
N LYS A 521 59.61 24.04 -10.95
CA LYS A 521 59.45 23.47 -9.63
C LYS A 521 59.07 24.39 -8.48
N GLU A 522 57.79 24.51 -8.22
CA GLU A 522 57.31 24.38 -6.83
C GLU A 522 56.33 23.21 -6.79
N GLU A 523 56.59 22.28 -5.88
CA GLU A 523 55.76 21.13 -5.55
C GLU A 523 54.37 21.62 -5.16
N GLU A 524 53.29 21.10 -5.80
CA GLU A 524 51.93 21.27 -5.33
C GLU A 524 51.85 20.72 -3.91
N GLN A 525 51.74 21.61 -2.93
CA GLN A 525 51.36 21.21 -1.57
C GLN A 525 49.93 20.63 -1.64
N PRO A 526 49.66 19.51 -0.98
CA PRO A 526 48.33 18.92 -0.95
C PRO A 526 47.34 19.96 -0.41
N GLN A 527 46.24 20.17 -1.15
CA GLN A 527 45.14 21.07 -0.72
C GLN A 527 44.67 20.61 0.65
N ASP A 528 44.77 21.52 1.66
CA ASP A 528 44.36 21.25 3.04
C ASP A 528 42.88 20.84 3.09
N PRO A 529 42.55 19.56 3.38
CA PRO A 529 41.17 19.10 3.45
C PRO A 529 40.32 19.88 4.46
N SER A 530 40.98 20.53 5.42
CA SER A 530 40.35 21.36 6.46
C SER A 530 39.74 22.65 5.91
N ARG A 531 40.11 23.07 4.68
CA ARG A 531 39.57 24.29 4.05
C ARG A 531 38.10 24.10 3.68
N TYR A 532 37.77 22.96 3.07
CA TYR A 532 36.39 22.61 2.68
C TYR A 532 35.50 22.49 3.93
N LEU A 533 35.98 21.81 4.98
CA LEU A 533 35.21 21.67 6.22
C LEU A 533 34.88 23.03 6.85
N ARG A 534 35.81 24.00 6.83
CA ARG A 534 35.55 25.34 7.37
C ARG A 534 34.46 26.12 6.60
N GLU A 535 34.27 25.83 5.31
CA GLU A 535 33.25 26.48 4.49
C GLU A 535 31.85 25.90 4.72
N VAL A 536 31.75 24.61 5.04
CA VAL A 536 30.46 23.88 5.22
C VAL A 536 29.97 23.86 6.68
N LEU A 537 30.84 24.15 7.68
CA LEU A 537 30.40 24.23 9.07
C LEU A 537 29.35 25.33 9.26
N ARG A 538 28.37 25.06 10.12
CA ARG A 538 27.33 26.02 10.49
C ARG A 538 27.95 27.30 11.04
N LYS A 539 27.59 28.43 10.49
CA LYS A 539 28.00 29.74 11.01
C LYS A 539 27.13 30.16 12.18
N PRO A 540 27.70 30.73 13.24
CA PRO A 540 26.92 31.15 14.41
C PRO A 540 25.95 32.29 14.01
N ALA A 541 24.72 32.22 14.50
CA ALA A 541 23.74 33.29 14.38
C ALA A 541 24.03 34.43 15.37
N ALA A 542 23.32 35.58 15.21
CA ALA A 542 23.46 36.70 16.12
C ALA A 542 23.17 36.26 17.58
N GLY A 543 24.14 36.49 18.49
CA GLY A 543 24.06 36.09 19.89
C GLY A 543 24.51 34.64 20.20
N GLU A 544 24.96 33.89 19.18
CA GLU A 544 25.56 32.57 19.35
C GLU A 544 27.10 32.67 19.36
N THR A 545 27.73 31.74 20.07
CA THR A 545 29.17 31.54 20.10
C THR A 545 29.51 30.20 19.48
N GLN A 546 30.48 30.17 18.57
CA GLN A 546 31.04 28.96 17.99
C GLN A 546 32.42 28.65 18.62
N LEU A 547 32.64 27.40 18.96
CA LEU A 547 33.95 26.95 19.44
C LEU A 547 34.19 25.48 19.12
N GLN A 548 35.48 25.11 19.08
CA GLN A 548 35.93 23.73 18.95
C GLN A 548 36.36 23.16 20.30
N GLY A 549 36.05 21.92 20.56
CA GLY A 549 36.48 21.20 21.76
C GLY A 549 36.34 19.68 21.57
N THR A 550 36.58 18.96 22.67
CA THR A 550 36.38 17.51 22.71
C THR A 550 35.14 17.21 23.54
N LEU A 551 34.12 16.61 22.91
CA LEU A 551 32.95 16.09 23.62
C LEU A 551 33.43 14.92 24.50
N VAL A 552 33.29 15.04 25.82
CA VAL A 552 33.74 14.03 26.78
C VAL A 552 32.57 13.22 27.38
N LYS A 553 31.38 13.80 27.40
CA LYS A 553 30.20 13.14 27.96
C LYS A 553 28.90 13.79 27.50
N ILE A 554 27.85 12.98 27.40
CA ILE A 554 26.47 13.42 27.25
C ILE A 554 25.70 12.90 28.47
N ASP A 555 25.27 13.80 29.34
CA ASP A 555 24.46 13.51 30.53
C ASP A 555 22.97 13.70 30.17
N CYS A 556 22.15 12.69 30.40
CA CYS A 556 20.71 12.75 30.14
C CYS A 556 19.97 12.48 31.46
N ASP A 557 19.04 13.35 31.80
CA ASP A 557 18.14 13.18 32.93
C ASP A 557 16.70 13.66 32.56
N ALA A 558 15.77 13.52 33.49
CA ALA A 558 14.40 13.97 33.33
C ALA A 558 14.26 15.51 33.10
N LYS A 559 15.33 16.28 33.23
CA LYS A 559 15.35 17.75 33.07
C LYS A 559 16.00 18.19 31.75
N GLY A 560 16.46 17.25 30.91
CA GLY A 560 17.07 17.51 29.62
C GLY A 560 18.42 16.84 29.41
N ILE A 561 19.10 17.23 28.35
CA ILE A 561 20.38 16.67 27.91
C ILE A 561 21.48 17.72 28.09
N VAL A 562 22.62 17.34 28.69
CA VAL A 562 23.78 18.22 28.89
C VAL A 562 24.99 17.62 28.17
N PHE A 563 25.51 18.34 27.19
CA PHE A 563 26.74 18.03 26.48
C PHE A 563 27.93 18.65 27.25
N VAL A 564 28.89 17.83 27.59
CA VAL A 564 30.11 18.27 28.31
C VAL A 564 31.26 18.27 27.32
N VAL A 565 31.72 19.46 26.95
CA VAL A 565 32.78 19.67 25.97
C VAL A 565 34.03 20.21 26.66
N GLN A 566 35.15 19.49 26.54
CA GLN A 566 36.45 19.95 27.01
C GLN A 566 37.00 20.98 26.01
N THR A 567 37.28 22.17 26.49
CA THR A 567 37.92 23.26 25.73
C THR A 567 39.25 23.65 26.37
N PRO A 568 40.10 24.45 25.72
CA PRO A 568 41.32 25.01 26.34
C PRO A 568 41.05 25.84 27.61
N ALA A 569 39.87 26.46 27.70
CA ALA A 569 39.45 27.26 28.86
C ALA A 569 38.82 26.43 29.98
N GLY A 570 38.60 25.12 29.81
CA GLY A 570 37.98 24.22 30.77
C GLY A 570 36.77 23.46 30.23
N LEU A 571 36.03 22.82 31.13
CA LEU A 571 34.81 22.09 30.77
C LEU A 571 33.66 23.06 30.53
N LEU A 572 33.05 22.97 29.35
CA LEU A 572 31.87 23.71 28.93
C LEU A 572 30.66 22.77 29.00
N ARG A 573 29.60 23.17 29.70
CA ARG A 573 28.38 22.38 29.90
C ARG A 573 27.21 23.04 29.19
N LEU A 574 26.77 22.44 28.08
CA LEU A 574 25.73 22.99 27.21
C LEU A 574 24.46 22.16 27.31
N LYS A 575 23.33 22.80 27.60
CA LYS A 575 22.05 22.14 27.78
C LYS A 575 21.17 22.23 26.54
N THR A 576 20.42 21.16 26.27
CA THR A 576 19.30 21.15 25.33
C THR A 576 18.09 20.40 25.90
N ALA A 577 16.90 20.60 25.36
CA ALA A 577 15.69 19.91 25.79
C ALA A 577 15.65 18.45 25.30
N SER A 578 16.02 18.21 24.04
CA SER A 578 16.10 16.89 23.41
C SER A 578 17.11 16.90 22.26
N PHE A 579 17.45 15.74 21.72
CA PHE A 579 18.30 15.64 20.52
C PHE A 579 17.64 16.25 19.27
N GLU A 580 16.32 16.30 19.22
CA GLU A 580 15.55 16.86 18.10
C GLU A 580 15.57 18.40 18.05
N THR A 581 16.01 19.05 19.14
CA THR A 581 16.03 20.52 19.28
C THR A 581 17.34 21.16 18.89
N ILE A 582 18.32 20.37 18.42
CA ILE A 582 19.64 20.82 18.00
C ILE A 582 19.98 20.31 16.60
N ASP A 583 20.75 21.08 15.86
CA ASP A 583 21.35 20.65 14.59
C ASP A 583 22.54 19.73 14.90
N LEU A 584 22.46 18.48 14.47
CA LEU A 584 23.49 17.48 14.69
C LEU A 584 24.02 16.98 13.37
N THR A 585 25.31 17.18 13.11
CA THR A 585 25.97 16.81 11.86
C THR A 585 27.30 16.11 12.12
N THR A 586 27.67 15.13 11.30
CA THR A 586 29.00 14.51 11.36
C THR A 586 29.75 14.65 10.06
N TYR A 587 31.00 15.09 10.15
CA TYR A 587 32.00 15.14 9.09
C TYR A 587 33.16 14.19 9.38
N ASP A 588 33.15 13.50 10.54
CA ASP A 588 34.13 12.48 10.88
C ASP A 588 33.60 11.08 10.52
N PRO A 589 34.19 10.38 9.53
CA PRO A 589 33.78 9.04 9.13
C PRO A 589 33.84 8.00 10.27
N LYS A 590 34.58 8.31 11.36
CA LYS A 590 34.69 7.43 12.53
C LYS A 590 33.54 7.60 13.52
N VAL A 591 32.76 8.66 13.39
CA VAL A 591 31.57 8.91 14.21
C VAL A 591 30.35 8.47 13.44
N GLN A 592 29.98 7.22 13.60
CA GLN A 592 28.80 6.61 12.97
C GLN A 592 27.81 6.14 14.04
N GLY A 593 26.51 6.13 13.72
CA GLY A 593 25.44 5.63 14.58
C GLY A 593 24.71 6.72 15.38
N GLU A 594 23.70 6.30 16.15
CA GLU A 594 22.92 7.18 17.01
C GLU A 594 23.75 7.77 18.14
N ILE A 595 23.52 9.05 18.41
CA ILE A 595 24.16 9.73 19.55
C ILE A 595 23.33 9.46 20.78
N SER A 596 23.90 8.68 21.69
CA SER A 596 23.30 8.30 22.98
C SER A 596 24.01 8.93 24.16
N CYS A 597 23.34 8.91 25.30
CA CYS A 597 23.88 9.36 26.59
C CYS A 597 25.05 8.49 27.04
N GLY A 598 26.06 9.10 27.70
CA GLY A 598 27.23 8.39 28.22
C GLY A 598 28.56 9.09 27.94
N ALA A 599 29.67 8.44 28.31
CA ALA A 599 31.00 8.90 28.02
C ALA A 599 31.33 8.81 26.54
N ARG A 600 31.99 9.84 25.97
CA ARG A 600 32.33 9.88 24.54
C ARG A 600 33.62 10.70 24.36
N THR A 601 34.42 10.34 23.36
CA THR A 601 35.62 11.12 23.04
C THR A 601 35.61 11.40 21.55
N SER A 602 35.14 12.60 21.17
CA SER A 602 35.07 13.04 19.76
C SER A 602 35.38 14.53 19.67
N VAL A 603 36.11 14.95 18.65
CA VAL A 603 36.32 16.37 18.37
C VAL A 603 35.07 16.95 17.76
N VAL A 604 34.59 18.06 18.31
CA VAL A 604 33.35 18.71 17.89
C VAL A 604 33.52 20.21 17.75
N VAL A 605 32.73 20.78 16.82
CA VAL A 605 32.47 22.22 16.78
C VAL A 605 31.03 22.42 17.27
N VAL A 606 30.86 23.30 18.26
CA VAL A 606 29.54 23.59 18.84
C VAL A 606 29.18 25.05 18.65
N CYS A 607 27.90 25.31 18.30
CA CYS A 607 27.30 26.62 18.38
C CYS A 607 26.30 26.65 19.53
N TYR A 608 26.41 27.64 20.42
CA TYR A 608 25.56 27.77 21.58
C TYR A 608 25.25 29.22 21.91
N THR A 609 24.12 29.46 22.55
CA THR A 609 23.80 30.77 23.14
C THR A 609 24.34 30.81 24.58
N PRO A 610 25.25 31.74 24.93
CA PRO A 610 25.72 31.92 26.29
C PRO A 610 24.55 32.33 27.21
N ASN A 611 24.17 31.42 28.09
CA ASN A 611 23.10 31.64 29.08
C ASN A 611 23.41 30.80 30.31
N ALA A 612 24.38 31.31 31.15
CA ALA A 612 24.89 30.57 32.28
C ALA A 612 23.87 30.44 33.40
N ASP A 613 23.58 29.21 33.81
CA ASP A 613 22.86 28.91 35.05
C ASP A 613 23.82 28.36 36.11
N LYS A 614 24.25 29.22 37.03
CA LYS A 614 25.18 28.85 38.10
C LYS A 614 24.64 27.78 39.05
N ARG A 615 23.29 27.67 39.18
CA ARG A 615 22.63 26.72 40.07
C ARG A 615 22.67 25.30 39.49
N LEU A 616 22.56 25.19 38.18
CA LEU A 616 22.59 23.93 37.42
C LEU A 616 24.00 23.63 36.87
N LYS A 617 24.97 24.52 37.05
CA LYS A 617 26.32 24.45 36.46
C LYS A 617 26.26 24.29 34.92
N ILE A 618 25.41 25.08 34.27
CA ILE A 618 25.25 25.14 32.82
C ILE A 618 25.85 26.46 32.32
N ASP A 619 26.61 26.40 31.22
CA ASP A 619 27.28 27.56 30.63
C ASP A 619 26.50 28.17 29.48
N GLY A 620 25.60 27.39 28.86
CA GLY A 620 24.77 27.88 27.74
C GLY A 620 23.76 26.86 27.21
N THR A 621 23.01 27.30 26.23
CA THR A 621 22.03 26.45 25.48
C THR A 621 22.65 26.04 24.16
N LEU A 622 22.82 24.73 23.94
CA LEU A 622 23.31 24.15 22.68
C LEU A 622 22.33 24.39 21.53
N LYS A 623 22.87 24.80 20.38
CA LYS A 623 22.12 25.01 19.13
C LYS A 623 22.52 24.03 18.04
N SER A 624 23.83 23.79 17.89
CA SER A 624 24.34 22.74 17.01
C SER A 624 25.58 22.08 17.56
N ILE A 625 25.80 20.84 17.15
CA ILE A 625 27.02 20.09 17.38
C ILE A 625 27.42 19.37 16.08
N GLU A 626 28.65 19.63 15.65
CA GLU A 626 29.21 19.11 14.42
C GLU A 626 30.47 18.31 14.75
N PHE A 627 30.44 17.00 14.46
CA PHE A 627 31.57 16.12 14.68
C PHE A 627 32.56 16.27 13.52
N VAL A 628 33.82 16.58 13.86
CA VAL A 628 34.86 16.83 12.87
C VAL A 628 36.06 15.89 13.09
N PRO A 629 36.86 15.61 12.04
CA PRO A 629 38.09 14.81 12.18
C PRO A 629 39.01 15.33 13.25
N ALA A 630 39.75 14.42 13.90
CA ALA A 630 40.59 14.74 15.07
C ALA A 630 41.72 15.76 14.78
N ASP A 631 42.14 15.88 13.53
CA ASP A 631 43.16 16.80 13.02
C ASP A 631 42.60 18.15 12.58
N PHE A 632 41.27 18.30 12.53
CA PHE A 632 40.61 19.54 12.16
C PHE A 632 40.89 20.65 13.20
N LYS A 633 41.15 21.87 12.70
CA LYS A 633 41.30 23.07 13.53
C LYS A 633 40.40 24.20 13.02
N LEU A 634 39.49 24.62 13.88
CA LEU A 634 38.73 25.84 13.65
C LEU A 634 39.67 27.03 13.80
N LYS A 635 39.83 27.85 12.75
CA LYS A 635 40.60 29.10 12.91
C LYS A 635 39.77 30.10 13.71
N PRO A 636 40.42 30.88 14.62
CA PRO A 636 39.74 31.88 15.43
C PRO A 636 39.07 32.97 14.57
#